data_bd3f58c22b066bac944640c82e91efc3
#
_entry.id   bd3f58c22b066bac944640c82e91efc3
#
_cell.length_a   1.000
_cell.length_b   1.000
_cell.length_c   1.000
_cell.angle_alpha   90.00
_cell.angle_beta   90.00
_cell.angle_gamma   90.00
#
_symmetry.space_group_name_H-M   'P 1'
#
loop_
_entity.id
_entity.type
_entity.pdbx_description
1 polymer ?
#
loop_
_entity_poly.entity_id
_entity_poly.type
_entity_poly.pdbx_seq_one_letter_code
_entity_poly.pdbx_strand_id
1 'polypeptide(L)'
;MNKIISKQQYSEKVFCFDIEAPLIARSRRAGNFVIVRVDKNGERMPLTIADSDKVRGTIKLVVQKVGLSSTKLCNLNEGDFIADVVGPLGNPTHIENFGTVICAGGGVGVAPMLPIMRALKDAGNRVLAVIAGRNKELVILEDEVKASSDALIIMTDDGSYGEKGVVTIGIEKFIQQEHIDKVFAIGPPIMMKFCCLLTQKYNIPTDVSLNTIMVDGTGMCGACRLTIGGKTKFVCIDGPEFNGAEVDWDEMFKRMSTFKAVEQEDMSRFQAHVCKDEGAQTAKNQSVNPIQRHHQEAQVVDLKAKDRIKIPRVSMPELDPVYRATTRLEEVNQGLTAEMAIREAQRCLDCKKPTCVEGCPVNINIPGFIKQIEKGNFLEAARVLKQTSALPAVCGRVCPQEKQCESRCIHHKMKSEPVAIGYLERFAADFERESGQIVLPALAPKNGIKVAVVGSGPSGLSFAGDMIKNGFEVYVFEALHEIGGVLKYGIPEFRLPNRIVEAEIDNLRKLGVHFQTDVIIGKTISIDELKAEGFQGIFVGSGAGLPNFMDIPGENALNIMSSNEYLTRVNLMDAANPSTDTPINLGKKVLVVGGGNTAMDSCRTAKRLGADVTLVYRRSEAEMPARIEEVKHAKEEGIKFLTLHNPKEYLTDENGAVKAAVLDVMQLGEPDQSGRRRPETTGETITIECDQVIVAVGVSPNPLVPKSIEGLTLGRKNTIAVNDQMQSSRKEIYAGGDIVRGGATVILAMGDGRRAAMNMSKQLTEA
;
A
#
# COMPACT_ATOMS: atom_id res chain seq x y z
N MET A 1 8.00 -7.77 15.45
CA MET A 1 8.59 -9.13 15.31
C MET A 1 7.78 -10.11 16.15
N ASN A 2 7.45 -11.27 15.60
CA ASN A 2 6.59 -12.28 16.20
C ASN A 2 7.42 -13.54 16.50
N LYS A 3 7.41 -14.02 17.74
CA LYS A 3 8.21 -15.16 18.17
C LYS A 3 7.54 -16.49 17.78
N ILE A 4 8.34 -17.45 17.30
CA ILE A 4 7.93 -18.83 17.11
C ILE A 4 7.97 -19.53 18.49
N ILE A 5 6.80 -19.94 18.98
CA ILE A 5 6.65 -20.57 20.30
C ILE A 5 6.85 -22.08 20.22
N SER A 6 6.38 -22.70 19.12
CA SER A 6 6.63 -24.10 18.84
C SER A 6 6.70 -24.37 17.33
N LYS A 7 7.41 -25.44 16.97
CA LYS A 7 7.52 -25.95 15.62
C LYS A 7 7.32 -27.46 15.62
N GLN A 8 6.40 -27.93 14.81
CA GLN A 8 6.14 -29.35 14.62
C GLN A 8 6.28 -29.70 13.14
N GLN A 9 6.95 -30.78 12.83
CA GLN A 9 7.07 -31.30 11.47
C GLN A 9 6.05 -32.41 11.26
N TYR A 10 5.15 -32.25 10.29
CA TYR A 10 4.15 -33.27 9.91
C TYR A 10 4.69 -34.20 8.82
N SER A 11 5.51 -33.69 7.91
CA SER A 11 6.20 -34.47 6.88
C SER A 11 7.50 -33.76 6.48
N GLU A 12 8.29 -34.35 5.58
CA GLU A 12 9.52 -33.72 5.07
C GLU A 12 9.30 -32.27 4.57
N LYS A 13 8.11 -31.99 4.03
CA LYS A 13 7.80 -30.70 3.42
C LYS A 13 6.69 -29.90 4.12
N VAL A 14 6.08 -30.40 5.18
CA VAL A 14 4.98 -29.72 5.89
C VAL A 14 5.30 -29.50 7.34
N PHE A 15 5.21 -28.23 7.75
CA PHE A 15 5.53 -27.77 9.10
C PHE A 15 4.35 -27.01 9.69
N CYS A 16 4.18 -27.13 11.00
CA CYS A 16 3.21 -26.40 11.78
C CYS A 16 3.94 -25.50 12.78
N PHE A 17 3.52 -24.25 12.88
CA PHE A 17 4.10 -23.24 13.78
C PHE A 17 3.02 -22.67 14.70
N ASP A 18 3.30 -22.59 16.00
CA ASP A 18 2.59 -21.68 16.91
C ASP A 18 3.40 -20.39 17.02
N ILE A 19 2.76 -19.27 16.66
CA ILE A 19 3.40 -17.96 16.57
C ILE A 19 2.73 -17.00 17.55
N GLU A 20 3.52 -16.28 18.34
CA GLU A 20 3.03 -15.25 19.26
C GLU A 20 2.45 -14.08 18.48
N ALA A 21 1.13 -13.91 18.55
CA ALA A 21 0.37 -12.85 17.87
C ALA A 21 -0.95 -12.57 18.64
N PRO A 22 -0.89 -11.99 19.85
CA PRO A 22 -2.03 -11.95 20.77
C PRO A 22 -3.23 -11.16 20.24
N LEU A 23 -3.00 -10.07 19.52
CA LEU A 23 -4.08 -9.29 18.90
C LEU A 23 -4.81 -10.08 17.81
N ILE A 24 -4.06 -10.81 16.98
CA ILE A 24 -4.61 -11.64 15.92
C ILE A 24 -5.34 -12.85 16.52
N ALA A 25 -4.74 -13.51 17.52
CA ALA A 25 -5.33 -14.65 18.19
C ALA A 25 -6.70 -14.33 18.81
N ARG A 26 -6.86 -13.12 19.36
CA ARG A 26 -8.10 -12.61 19.96
C ARG A 26 -9.17 -12.35 18.92
N SER A 27 -8.82 -11.73 17.79
CA SER A 27 -9.76 -11.17 16.80
C SER A 27 -10.06 -12.10 15.62
N ARG A 28 -9.24 -13.13 15.38
CA ARG A 28 -9.42 -14.02 14.23
C ARG A 28 -10.73 -14.82 14.30
N ARG A 29 -11.31 -15.13 13.14
CA ARG A 29 -12.45 -16.05 12.90
C ARG A 29 -12.07 -17.08 11.83
N ALA A 30 -12.88 -18.15 11.69
CA ALA A 30 -12.68 -19.14 10.64
C ALA A 30 -12.61 -18.50 9.26
N GLY A 31 -11.73 -18.98 8.39
CA GLY A 31 -11.49 -18.44 7.05
C GLY A 31 -10.52 -17.26 6.98
N ASN A 32 -10.15 -16.63 8.11
CA ASN A 32 -9.16 -15.55 8.10
C ASN A 32 -7.74 -16.05 7.81
N PHE A 33 -6.94 -15.19 7.19
CA PHE A 33 -5.52 -15.43 6.91
C PHE A 33 -4.63 -14.31 7.47
N VAL A 34 -3.35 -14.47 7.38
CA VAL A 34 -2.32 -13.45 7.69
C VAL A 34 -1.38 -13.28 6.51
N ILE A 35 -0.75 -12.11 6.42
CA ILE A 35 0.47 -11.91 5.61
C ILE A 35 1.67 -12.10 6.52
N VAL A 36 2.60 -12.95 6.12
CA VAL A 36 3.87 -13.21 6.82
C VAL A 36 5.03 -12.71 5.99
N ARG A 37 5.96 -11.98 6.61
CA ARG A 37 7.26 -11.62 6.04
C ARG A 37 8.34 -12.14 6.97
N VAL A 38 9.17 -13.06 6.47
CA VAL A 38 10.12 -13.83 7.31
C VAL A 38 11.21 -12.95 7.88
N ASP A 39 11.82 -12.12 7.02
CA ASP A 39 12.91 -11.21 7.35
C ASP A 39 12.75 -9.88 6.60
N LYS A 40 13.67 -8.93 6.84
CA LYS A 40 13.60 -7.59 6.22
C LYS A 40 13.64 -7.56 4.69
N ASN A 41 14.25 -8.59 4.08
CA ASN A 41 14.36 -8.74 2.63
C ASN A 41 13.28 -9.70 2.08
N GLY A 42 12.49 -10.31 2.97
CA GLY A 42 11.51 -11.33 2.66
C GLY A 42 10.31 -10.81 1.90
N GLU A 43 9.75 -11.65 1.06
CA GLU A 43 8.46 -11.44 0.40
C GLU A 43 7.31 -11.48 1.41
N ARG A 44 6.23 -10.79 1.12
CA ARG A 44 4.96 -10.84 1.88
C ARG A 44 4.10 -12.00 1.37
N MET A 45 3.95 -13.03 2.19
CA MET A 45 3.32 -14.31 1.84
C MET A 45 1.99 -14.50 2.60
N PRO A 46 0.86 -14.73 1.92
CA PRO A 46 -0.42 -15.02 2.57
C PRO A 46 -0.44 -16.46 3.12
N LEU A 47 -0.87 -16.62 4.37
CA LEU A 47 -1.04 -17.92 5.03
C LEU A 47 -2.35 -17.95 5.83
N THR A 48 -3.18 -18.95 5.63
CA THR A 48 -4.44 -19.09 6.37
C THR A 48 -4.17 -19.52 7.82
N ILE A 49 -4.92 -18.95 8.76
CA ILE A 49 -4.81 -19.28 10.18
C ILE A 49 -5.52 -20.61 10.42
N ALA A 50 -4.77 -21.67 10.75
CA ALA A 50 -5.30 -23.00 11.01
C ALA A 50 -5.96 -23.10 12.39
N ASP A 51 -5.46 -22.40 13.39
CA ASP A 51 -6.02 -22.36 14.74
C ASP A 51 -5.50 -21.15 15.52
N SER A 52 -6.01 -20.92 16.73
CA SER A 52 -5.48 -19.93 17.66
C SER A 52 -5.80 -20.28 19.11
N ASP A 53 -4.89 -19.88 20.00
CA ASP A 53 -5.10 -19.93 21.44
C ASP A 53 -5.18 -18.47 21.97
N LYS A 54 -6.38 -18.05 22.37
CA LYS A 54 -6.60 -16.69 22.89
C LYS A 54 -5.94 -16.45 24.24
N VAL A 55 -5.75 -17.51 25.05
CA VAL A 55 -5.15 -17.42 26.37
C VAL A 55 -3.63 -17.30 26.27
N ARG A 56 -3.02 -18.14 25.43
CA ARG A 56 -1.58 -18.08 25.14
C ARG A 56 -1.21 -16.93 24.19
N GLY A 57 -2.18 -16.34 23.51
CA GLY A 57 -1.96 -15.28 22.52
C GLY A 57 -1.23 -15.79 21.27
N THR A 58 -1.48 -17.01 20.83
CA THR A 58 -0.79 -17.62 19.70
C THR A 58 -1.75 -17.95 18.56
N ILE A 59 -1.24 -17.90 17.34
CA ILE A 59 -1.89 -18.39 16.11
C ILE A 59 -1.11 -19.60 15.58
N LYS A 60 -1.83 -20.52 14.93
CA LYS A 60 -1.25 -21.70 14.32
C LYS A 60 -1.24 -21.55 12.80
N LEU A 61 -0.07 -21.71 12.17
CA LEU A 61 0.11 -21.73 10.74
C LEU A 61 0.67 -23.08 10.29
N VAL A 62 0.07 -23.69 9.26
CA VAL A 62 0.59 -24.90 8.61
C VAL A 62 1.14 -24.52 7.25
N VAL A 63 2.42 -24.78 7.04
CA VAL A 63 3.18 -24.29 5.89
C VAL A 63 3.80 -25.43 5.13
N GLN A 64 3.57 -25.46 3.81
CA GLN A 64 4.25 -26.38 2.90
C GLN A 64 5.46 -25.71 2.26
N LYS A 65 6.59 -26.35 2.31
CA LYS A 65 7.85 -25.92 1.71
C LYS A 65 7.81 -26.11 0.19
N VAL A 66 7.43 -25.04 -0.54
CA VAL A 66 7.23 -25.08 -2.01
C VAL A 66 8.02 -24.02 -2.78
N GLY A 67 8.28 -22.86 -2.20
CA GLY A 67 9.01 -21.73 -2.79
C GLY A 67 10.04 -21.16 -1.82
N LEU A 68 10.74 -20.08 -2.24
CA LEU A 68 11.82 -19.48 -1.45
C LEU A 68 11.32 -19.01 -0.06
N SER A 69 10.27 -18.20 -0.03
CA SER A 69 9.72 -17.61 1.21
C SER A 69 9.21 -18.67 2.18
N SER A 70 8.49 -19.69 1.68
CA SER A 70 8.05 -20.82 2.50
C SER A 70 9.22 -21.68 2.97
N THR A 71 10.29 -21.83 2.17
CA THR A 71 11.50 -22.51 2.56
C THR A 71 12.24 -21.80 3.69
N LYS A 72 12.40 -20.47 3.57
CA LYS A 72 13.00 -19.64 4.63
C LYS A 72 12.21 -19.76 5.94
N LEU A 73 10.86 -19.66 5.89
CA LEU A 73 10.02 -19.82 7.07
C LEU A 73 10.18 -21.22 7.69
N CYS A 74 10.14 -22.27 6.87
CA CYS A 74 10.29 -23.65 7.35
C CYS A 74 11.69 -23.94 7.92
N ASN A 75 12.70 -23.15 7.61
CA ASN A 75 14.05 -23.30 8.18
C ASN A 75 14.20 -22.60 9.55
N LEU A 76 13.29 -21.69 9.94
CA LEU A 76 13.28 -21.12 11.28
C LEU A 76 12.98 -22.18 12.35
N ASN A 77 13.48 -21.96 13.56
CA ASN A 77 13.31 -22.85 14.70
C ASN A 77 12.45 -22.24 15.80
N GLU A 78 12.07 -23.04 16.77
CA GLU A 78 11.45 -22.57 18.01
C GLU A 78 12.38 -21.57 18.70
N GLY A 79 11.83 -20.42 19.10
CA GLY A 79 12.56 -19.30 19.67
C GLY A 79 12.99 -18.23 18.66
N ASP A 80 13.03 -18.54 17.37
CA ASP A 80 13.32 -17.55 16.31
C ASP A 80 12.16 -16.56 16.14
N PHE A 81 12.45 -15.46 15.42
CA PHE A 81 11.49 -14.37 15.18
C PHE A 81 11.17 -14.23 13.70
N ILE A 82 9.92 -14.01 13.42
CA ILE A 82 9.38 -13.57 12.13
C ILE A 82 9.31 -12.05 12.15
N ALA A 83 9.72 -11.39 11.07
CA ALA A 83 9.75 -9.94 10.99
C ALA A 83 8.36 -9.34 11.16
N ASP A 84 7.39 -9.79 10.34
CA ASP A 84 6.03 -9.27 10.37
C ASP A 84 5.00 -10.38 10.23
N VAL A 85 3.90 -10.24 10.99
CA VAL A 85 2.67 -11.03 10.87
C VAL A 85 1.49 -10.07 10.94
N VAL A 86 0.83 -9.86 9.81
CA VAL A 86 -0.24 -8.87 9.64
C VAL A 86 -1.58 -9.57 9.52
N GLY A 87 -2.56 -9.18 10.33
CA GLY A 87 -3.90 -9.76 10.28
C GLY A 87 -4.76 -9.50 11.51
N PRO A 88 -5.90 -10.19 11.62
CA PRO A 88 -6.45 -11.13 10.65
C PRO A 88 -6.94 -10.43 9.38
N LEU A 89 -6.76 -11.06 8.24
CA LEU A 89 -7.14 -10.56 6.92
C LEU A 89 -8.26 -11.41 6.31
N GLY A 90 -8.84 -10.91 5.23
CA GLY A 90 -9.97 -11.53 4.55
C GLY A 90 -11.28 -11.37 5.31
N ASN A 91 -12.38 -11.81 4.68
CA ASN A 91 -13.65 -11.94 5.34
C ASN A 91 -13.71 -13.33 6.02
N PRO A 92 -14.31 -13.45 7.21
CA PRO A 92 -14.52 -14.76 7.81
C PRO A 92 -15.50 -15.56 6.97
N THR A 93 -15.38 -16.88 7.03
CA THR A 93 -16.34 -17.81 6.41
C THR A 93 -17.76 -17.49 6.89
N HIS A 94 -18.71 -17.49 5.97
CA HIS A 94 -20.12 -17.38 6.32
C HIS A 94 -20.58 -18.70 6.95
N ILE A 95 -20.92 -18.67 8.23
CA ILE A 95 -21.34 -19.82 9.02
C ILE A 95 -22.80 -19.66 9.42
N GLU A 96 -23.61 -20.65 9.03
CA GLU A 96 -25.01 -20.82 9.45
C GLU A 96 -25.35 -22.30 9.49
N ASN A 97 -26.55 -22.67 9.92
CA ASN A 97 -27.03 -24.04 9.82
C ASN A 97 -27.56 -24.26 8.40
N PHE A 98 -26.74 -24.83 7.53
CA PHE A 98 -27.09 -25.21 6.15
C PHE A 98 -27.81 -26.58 6.08
N GLY A 99 -27.61 -27.45 7.09
CA GLY A 99 -28.02 -28.83 7.09
C GLY A 99 -26.87 -29.81 7.03
N THR A 100 -26.76 -30.62 5.98
CA THR A 100 -25.63 -31.54 5.76
C THR A 100 -24.60 -30.90 4.83
N VAL A 101 -23.37 -30.73 5.32
CA VAL A 101 -22.28 -30.08 4.58
C VAL A 101 -21.11 -31.02 4.38
N ILE A 102 -20.44 -30.92 3.21
CA ILE A 102 -19.15 -31.58 2.97
C ILE A 102 -18.02 -30.54 3.07
N CYS A 103 -17.02 -30.84 3.88
CA CYS A 103 -15.75 -30.10 3.94
C CYS A 103 -14.66 -30.94 3.26
N ALA A 104 -14.17 -30.48 2.12
CA ALA A 104 -13.20 -31.19 1.28
C ALA A 104 -11.85 -30.51 1.31
N GLY A 105 -10.83 -31.14 1.92
CA GLY A 105 -9.48 -30.62 2.09
C GLY A 105 -8.44 -31.38 1.30
N GLY A 106 -7.58 -30.68 0.53
CA GLY A 106 -6.47 -31.28 -0.21
C GLY A 106 -5.10 -30.84 0.29
N GLY A 107 -4.23 -31.78 0.65
CA GLY A 107 -2.90 -31.48 1.16
C GLY A 107 -2.92 -30.54 2.36
N VAL A 108 -2.15 -29.45 2.33
CA VAL A 108 -2.16 -28.44 3.42
C VAL A 108 -3.49 -27.68 3.56
N GLY A 109 -4.39 -27.74 2.57
CA GLY A 109 -5.72 -27.16 2.64
C GLY A 109 -6.63 -27.78 3.71
N VAL A 110 -6.26 -28.90 4.27
CA VAL A 110 -6.92 -29.51 5.44
C VAL A 110 -6.81 -28.58 6.67
N ALA A 111 -5.67 -27.92 6.84
CA ALA A 111 -5.44 -27.07 7.99
C ALA A 111 -6.37 -25.83 8.04
N PRO A 112 -6.53 -25.01 6.97
CA PRO A 112 -7.53 -23.94 6.93
C PRO A 112 -8.98 -24.42 6.97
N MET A 113 -9.26 -25.64 6.54
CA MET A 113 -10.60 -26.24 6.59
C MET A 113 -11.05 -26.54 8.03
N LEU A 114 -10.13 -26.94 8.91
CA LEU A 114 -10.42 -27.37 10.27
C LEU A 114 -11.20 -26.34 11.12
N PRO A 115 -10.82 -25.05 11.20
CA PRO A 115 -11.61 -24.05 11.92
C PRO A 115 -12.99 -23.81 11.33
N ILE A 116 -13.16 -23.99 10.02
CA ILE A 116 -14.46 -23.88 9.33
C ILE A 116 -15.35 -25.05 9.73
N MET A 117 -14.81 -26.27 9.74
CA MET A 117 -15.54 -27.48 10.17
C MET A 117 -16.07 -27.36 11.61
N ARG A 118 -15.19 -26.91 12.53
CA ARG A 118 -15.57 -26.68 13.94
C ARG A 118 -16.71 -25.67 14.04
N ALA A 119 -16.58 -24.52 13.34
CA ALA A 119 -17.62 -23.49 13.36
C ALA A 119 -18.94 -23.96 12.74
N LEU A 120 -18.90 -24.76 11.67
CA LEU A 120 -20.10 -25.35 11.06
C LEU A 120 -20.76 -26.36 12.01
N LYS A 121 -19.99 -27.19 12.70
CA LYS A 121 -20.49 -28.13 13.68
C LYS A 121 -21.14 -27.43 14.88
N ASP A 122 -20.47 -26.36 15.39
CA ASP A 122 -21.01 -25.53 16.47
C ASP A 122 -22.33 -24.83 16.07
N ALA A 123 -22.51 -24.53 14.78
CA ALA A 123 -23.75 -23.97 14.22
C ALA A 123 -24.87 -25.05 14.00
N GLY A 124 -24.60 -26.30 14.33
CA GLY A 124 -25.58 -27.37 14.26
C GLY A 124 -25.66 -28.12 12.92
N ASN A 125 -24.67 -27.95 12.05
CA ASN A 125 -24.58 -28.71 10.80
C ASN A 125 -24.14 -30.17 11.04
N ARG A 126 -24.60 -31.06 10.20
CA ARG A 126 -23.97 -32.36 10.00
C ARG A 126 -22.76 -32.19 9.09
N VAL A 127 -21.56 -32.43 9.60
CA VAL A 127 -20.30 -32.17 8.91
C VAL A 127 -19.67 -33.48 8.43
N LEU A 128 -19.60 -33.64 7.11
CA LEU A 128 -18.90 -34.74 6.44
C LEU A 128 -17.54 -34.23 5.94
N ALA A 129 -16.50 -35.01 6.21
CA ALA A 129 -15.15 -34.61 5.82
C ALA A 129 -14.58 -35.52 4.73
N VAL A 130 -13.92 -34.89 3.73
CA VAL A 130 -13.07 -35.61 2.76
C VAL A 130 -11.69 -34.97 2.81
N ILE A 131 -10.68 -35.74 3.25
CA ILE A 131 -9.29 -35.27 3.18
C ILE A 131 -8.52 -36.09 2.15
N ALA A 132 -7.70 -35.40 1.36
CA ALA A 132 -6.95 -36.03 0.28
C ALA A 132 -5.49 -35.60 0.26
N GLY A 133 -4.60 -36.54 -0.06
CA GLY A 133 -3.16 -36.33 -0.26
C GLY A 133 -2.63 -37.17 -1.42
N ARG A 134 -1.45 -36.83 -1.94
CA ARG A 134 -0.80 -37.67 -2.97
C ARG A 134 -0.42 -39.04 -2.41
N ASN A 135 -0.03 -39.09 -1.15
CA ASN A 135 0.37 -40.31 -0.43
C ASN A 135 0.06 -40.14 1.07
N LYS A 136 0.30 -41.19 1.85
CA LYS A 136 0.10 -41.22 3.31
C LYS A 136 0.78 -40.07 4.05
N GLU A 137 2.01 -39.69 3.67
CA GLU A 137 2.80 -38.66 4.35
C GLU A 137 2.20 -37.25 4.23
N LEU A 138 1.35 -37.02 3.23
CA LEU A 138 0.66 -35.76 3.00
C LEU A 138 -0.78 -35.73 3.52
N VAL A 139 -1.22 -36.80 4.18
CA VAL A 139 -2.47 -36.80 4.99
C VAL A 139 -2.10 -36.26 6.38
N ILE A 140 -2.57 -35.05 6.68
CA ILE A 140 -2.26 -34.34 7.93
C ILE A 140 -3.55 -34.09 8.74
N LEU A 141 -3.42 -33.89 10.04
CA LEU A 141 -4.51 -33.48 10.95
C LEU A 141 -5.72 -34.45 10.94
N GLU A 142 -5.47 -35.73 10.71
CA GLU A 142 -6.54 -36.74 10.62
C GLU A 142 -7.39 -36.82 11.90
N ASP A 143 -6.73 -36.86 13.06
CA ASP A 143 -7.40 -36.98 14.37
C ASP A 143 -8.27 -35.75 14.66
N GLU A 144 -7.77 -34.56 14.36
CA GLU A 144 -8.49 -33.30 14.55
C GLU A 144 -9.69 -33.20 13.60
N VAL A 145 -9.53 -33.63 12.34
CA VAL A 145 -10.64 -33.69 11.37
C VAL A 145 -11.69 -34.70 11.81
N LYS A 146 -11.29 -35.89 12.25
CA LYS A 146 -12.18 -36.90 12.75
C LYS A 146 -12.98 -36.44 13.97
N ALA A 147 -12.35 -35.73 14.89
CA ALA A 147 -13.03 -35.15 16.06
C ALA A 147 -14.01 -34.03 15.68
N SER A 148 -13.80 -33.37 14.54
CA SER A 148 -14.58 -32.22 14.07
C SER A 148 -15.62 -32.58 13.01
N SER A 149 -15.76 -33.86 12.61
CA SER A 149 -16.71 -34.35 11.60
C SER A 149 -17.58 -35.46 12.13
N ASP A 150 -18.72 -35.70 11.46
CA ASP A 150 -19.64 -36.81 11.75
C ASP A 150 -19.30 -38.05 10.91
N ALA A 151 -18.61 -37.87 9.78
CA ALA A 151 -18.00 -38.92 8.98
C ALA A 151 -16.78 -38.43 8.26
N LEU A 152 -15.80 -39.29 8.01
CA LEU A 152 -14.54 -38.98 7.36
C LEU A 152 -14.21 -40.00 6.27
N ILE A 153 -13.91 -39.53 5.08
CA ILE A 153 -13.29 -40.30 3.99
C ILE A 153 -11.89 -39.78 3.76
N ILE A 154 -10.91 -40.69 3.72
CA ILE A 154 -9.49 -40.37 3.42
C ILE A 154 -9.15 -40.95 2.05
N MET A 155 -8.61 -40.12 1.19
CA MET A 155 -8.20 -40.46 -0.18
C MET A 155 -6.69 -40.24 -0.38
N THR A 156 -6.04 -41.19 -1.06
CA THR A 156 -4.66 -40.97 -1.57
C THR A 156 -4.55 -41.34 -3.03
N ASP A 157 -3.82 -40.49 -3.81
CA ASP A 157 -3.70 -40.71 -5.25
C ASP A 157 -3.04 -42.06 -5.56
N ASP A 158 -2.04 -42.45 -4.79
CA ASP A 158 -1.27 -43.69 -4.95
C ASP A 158 -1.93 -44.92 -4.25
N GLY A 159 -2.93 -44.70 -3.37
CA GLY A 159 -3.57 -45.76 -2.59
C GLY A 159 -2.75 -46.23 -1.38
N SER A 160 -1.72 -45.47 -0.98
CA SER A 160 -0.85 -45.82 0.18
C SER A 160 -1.57 -45.72 1.54
N TYR A 161 -2.69 -44.99 1.60
CA TYR A 161 -3.49 -44.84 2.80
C TYR A 161 -4.95 -44.46 2.49
N GLY A 162 -5.90 -44.97 3.30
CA GLY A 162 -7.33 -44.78 3.02
C GLY A 162 -7.77 -45.45 1.72
N GLU A 163 -8.57 -44.73 0.94
CA GLU A 163 -9.02 -45.21 -0.36
C GLU A 163 -8.16 -44.59 -1.49
N LYS A 164 -7.94 -45.38 -2.55
CA LYS A 164 -7.22 -44.90 -3.73
C LYS A 164 -8.08 -43.98 -4.58
N GLY A 165 -7.62 -42.78 -4.83
CA GLY A 165 -8.28 -41.82 -5.71
C GLY A 165 -8.14 -40.37 -5.25
N VAL A 166 -8.84 -39.48 -5.93
CA VAL A 166 -8.86 -38.05 -5.69
C VAL A 166 -10.05 -37.60 -4.85
N VAL A 167 -10.00 -36.43 -4.28
CA VAL A 167 -11.01 -35.88 -3.37
C VAL A 167 -12.45 -35.91 -3.92
N THR A 168 -12.61 -35.72 -5.25
CA THR A 168 -13.94 -35.74 -5.91
C THR A 168 -14.66 -37.12 -5.79
N ILE A 169 -13.92 -38.22 -5.74
CA ILE A 169 -14.47 -39.55 -5.53
C ILE A 169 -15.06 -39.64 -4.12
N GLY A 170 -14.38 -39.13 -3.11
CA GLY A 170 -14.90 -39.07 -1.74
C GLY A 170 -16.14 -38.21 -1.60
N ILE A 171 -16.18 -37.05 -2.26
CA ILE A 171 -17.37 -36.19 -2.30
C ILE A 171 -18.55 -36.91 -2.95
N GLU A 172 -18.31 -37.51 -4.11
CA GLU A 172 -19.37 -38.23 -4.86
C GLU A 172 -19.98 -39.40 -4.07
N LYS A 173 -19.17 -40.13 -3.28
CA LYS A 173 -19.64 -41.15 -2.37
C LYS A 173 -20.64 -40.63 -1.34
N PHE A 174 -20.35 -39.50 -0.70
CA PHE A 174 -21.28 -38.89 0.23
C PHE A 174 -22.55 -38.41 -0.46
N ILE A 175 -22.46 -37.79 -1.65
CA ILE A 175 -23.63 -37.38 -2.45
C ILE A 175 -24.55 -38.54 -2.82
N GLN A 176 -23.98 -39.75 -3.04
CA GLN A 176 -24.73 -40.95 -3.35
C GLN A 176 -25.39 -41.57 -2.11
N GLN A 177 -24.89 -41.28 -0.91
CA GLN A 177 -25.39 -41.86 0.34
C GLN A 177 -26.46 -41.01 1.02
N GLU A 178 -26.37 -39.69 0.96
CA GLU A 178 -27.28 -38.78 1.63
C GLU A 178 -27.41 -37.43 0.89
N HIS A 179 -28.41 -36.67 1.24
CA HIS A 179 -28.60 -35.31 0.69
C HIS A 179 -27.55 -34.37 1.22
N ILE A 180 -26.94 -33.60 0.34
CA ILE A 180 -25.90 -32.61 0.66
C ILE A 180 -26.42 -31.21 0.31
N ASP A 181 -26.39 -30.29 1.28
CA ASP A 181 -26.90 -28.94 1.14
C ASP A 181 -25.78 -27.97 0.63
N LYS A 182 -24.52 -28.20 1.04
CA LYS A 182 -23.42 -27.35 0.64
C LYS A 182 -22.07 -28.07 0.71
N VAL A 183 -21.10 -27.61 -0.13
CA VAL A 183 -19.72 -28.10 -0.11
C VAL A 183 -18.77 -26.92 0.13
N PHE A 184 -17.76 -27.11 0.99
CA PHE A 184 -16.61 -26.23 1.15
C PHE A 184 -15.37 -26.97 0.66
N ALA A 185 -14.67 -26.43 -0.34
CA ALA A 185 -13.49 -27.07 -0.91
C ALA A 185 -12.27 -26.16 -0.77
N ILE A 186 -11.22 -26.65 -0.08
CA ILE A 186 -10.02 -25.90 0.22
C ILE A 186 -8.77 -26.75 -0.11
N GLY A 187 -7.92 -26.23 -0.99
CA GLY A 187 -6.72 -26.94 -1.41
C GLY A 187 -6.10 -26.39 -2.69
N PRO A 188 -5.36 -27.21 -3.43
CA PRO A 188 -4.81 -26.77 -4.70
C PRO A 188 -5.91 -26.28 -5.66
N PRO A 189 -5.69 -25.19 -6.42
CA PRO A 189 -6.70 -24.60 -7.31
C PRO A 189 -7.34 -25.60 -8.28
N ILE A 190 -6.52 -26.52 -8.82
CA ILE A 190 -7.01 -27.57 -9.73
C ILE A 190 -8.02 -28.50 -9.01
N MET A 191 -7.76 -28.85 -7.75
CA MET A 191 -8.69 -29.65 -6.93
C MET A 191 -10.01 -28.91 -6.73
N MET A 192 -9.95 -27.65 -6.33
CA MET A 192 -11.14 -26.82 -6.11
C MET A 192 -11.98 -26.70 -7.39
N LYS A 193 -11.34 -26.45 -8.55
CA LYS A 193 -12.00 -26.44 -9.87
C LYS A 193 -12.78 -27.75 -10.12
N PHE A 194 -12.16 -28.91 -9.90
CA PHE A 194 -12.81 -30.20 -10.13
C PHE A 194 -13.90 -30.51 -9.10
N CYS A 195 -13.76 -30.08 -7.85
CA CYS A 195 -14.86 -30.17 -6.87
C CYS A 195 -16.09 -29.39 -7.34
N CYS A 196 -15.90 -28.15 -7.83
CA CYS A 196 -17.00 -27.34 -8.36
C CYS A 196 -17.65 -27.98 -9.61
N LEU A 197 -16.84 -28.49 -10.53
CA LEU A 197 -17.37 -29.19 -11.73
C LEU A 197 -18.16 -30.45 -11.38
N LEU A 198 -17.77 -31.16 -10.31
CA LEU A 198 -18.55 -32.32 -9.79
C LEU A 198 -19.87 -31.85 -9.19
N THR A 199 -19.82 -30.94 -8.23
CA THR A 199 -21.00 -30.52 -7.44
C THR A 199 -22.03 -29.78 -8.29
N GLN A 200 -21.62 -29.08 -9.36
CA GLN A 200 -22.52 -28.49 -10.35
C GLN A 200 -23.42 -29.51 -11.04
N LYS A 201 -22.94 -30.76 -11.28
CA LYS A 201 -23.77 -31.83 -11.87
C LYS A 201 -24.94 -32.22 -10.97
N TYR A 202 -24.78 -32.01 -9.66
CA TYR A 202 -25.78 -32.33 -8.64
C TYR A 202 -26.51 -31.08 -8.13
N ASN A 203 -26.26 -29.89 -8.72
CA ASN A 203 -26.79 -28.60 -8.29
C ASN A 203 -26.49 -28.25 -6.82
N ILE A 204 -25.35 -28.67 -6.29
CA ILE A 204 -24.91 -28.39 -4.92
C ILE A 204 -24.03 -27.13 -4.88
N PRO A 205 -24.39 -26.09 -4.09
CA PRO A 205 -23.59 -24.91 -3.92
C PRO A 205 -22.20 -25.25 -3.34
N THR A 206 -21.15 -24.70 -3.91
CA THR A 206 -19.78 -24.97 -3.46
C THR A 206 -19.00 -23.70 -3.26
N ASP A 207 -18.55 -23.45 -2.03
CA ASP A 207 -17.63 -22.37 -1.71
C ASP A 207 -16.18 -22.89 -1.77
N VAL A 208 -15.30 -22.04 -2.33
CA VAL A 208 -13.86 -22.32 -2.47
C VAL A 208 -13.05 -21.20 -1.83
N SER A 209 -11.96 -21.56 -1.16
CA SER A 209 -11.04 -20.58 -0.56
C SER A 209 -9.86 -20.34 -1.48
N LEU A 210 -9.83 -19.17 -2.13
CA LEU A 210 -8.86 -18.85 -3.17
C LEU A 210 -7.53 -18.34 -2.60
N ASN A 211 -6.43 -18.84 -3.15
CA ASN A 211 -5.06 -18.46 -2.80
C ASN A 211 -4.36 -17.77 -3.99
N THR A 212 -4.66 -16.51 -4.21
CA THR A 212 -4.03 -15.70 -5.25
C THR A 212 -2.73 -15.04 -4.76
N ILE A 213 -1.91 -14.50 -5.69
CA ILE A 213 -0.76 -13.67 -5.34
C ILE A 213 -1.23 -12.44 -4.56
N MET A 214 -0.60 -12.16 -3.42
CA MET A 214 -0.90 -11.01 -2.56
C MET A 214 0.40 -10.31 -2.15
N VAL A 215 0.36 -8.96 -2.06
CA VAL A 215 1.48 -8.15 -1.56
C VAL A 215 1.09 -7.46 -0.26
N ASP A 216 0.04 -6.63 -0.28
CA ASP A 216 -0.39 -5.87 0.90
C ASP A 216 -1.45 -6.58 1.75
N GLY A 217 -2.33 -7.36 1.14
CA GLY A 217 -3.41 -8.11 1.82
C GLY A 217 -4.60 -7.26 2.27
N THR A 218 -4.56 -5.94 2.07
CA THR A 218 -5.60 -4.98 2.51
C THR A 218 -6.38 -4.35 1.34
N GLY A 219 -6.11 -4.77 0.09
CA GLY A 219 -6.76 -4.25 -1.12
C GLY A 219 -6.10 -3.02 -1.71
N MET A 220 -4.94 -2.60 -1.19
CA MET A 220 -4.26 -1.40 -1.65
C MET A 220 -3.55 -1.59 -3.00
N CYS A 221 -2.99 -2.78 -3.27
CA CYS A 221 -2.18 -3.00 -4.47
C CYS A 221 -2.96 -3.57 -5.66
N GLY A 222 -3.99 -4.39 -5.43
CA GLY A 222 -4.75 -5.05 -6.50
C GLY A 222 -4.06 -6.26 -7.15
N ALA A 223 -2.97 -6.75 -6.59
CA ALA A 223 -2.26 -7.96 -7.08
C ALA A 223 -3.17 -9.20 -7.08
N CYS A 224 -4.03 -9.33 -6.07
CA CYS A 224 -4.93 -10.45 -5.85
C CYS A 224 -6.23 -10.40 -6.68
N ARG A 225 -6.34 -9.49 -7.68
CA ARG A 225 -7.56 -9.37 -8.48
C ARG A 225 -7.82 -10.62 -9.30
N LEU A 226 -9.10 -10.95 -9.45
CA LEU A 226 -9.58 -12.09 -10.22
C LEU A 226 -11.01 -11.82 -10.70
N THR A 227 -11.37 -12.35 -11.86
CA THR A 227 -12.74 -12.28 -12.38
C THR A 227 -13.63 -13.32 -11.69
N ILE A 228 -14.68 -12.86 -11.00
CA ILE A 228 -15.67 -13.68 -10.30
C ILE A 228 -17.06 -13.13 -10.64
N GLY A 229 -17.93 -13.99 -11.19
CA GLY A 229 -19.25 -13.57 -11.67
C GLY A 229 -19.19 -12.47 -12.75
N GLY A 230 -18.15 -12.51 -13.62
CA GLY A 230 -17.94 -11.53 -14.68
C GLY A 230 -17.47 -10.14 -14.19
N LYS A 231 -17.03 -10.01 -12.93
CA LYS A 231 -16.55 -8.75 -12.34
C LYS A 231 -15.19 -8.95 -11.68
N THR A 232 -14.33 -7.94 -11.80
CA THR A 232 -13.05 -7.93 -11.07
C THR A 232 -13.30 -7.82 -9.57
N LYS A 233 -12.78 -8.80 -8.80
CA LYS A 233 -12.80 -8.86 -7.33
C LYS A 233 -11.37 -8.88 -6.79
N PHE A 234 -11.19 -8.37 -5.58
CA PHE A 234 -9.93 -8.40 -4.85
C PHE A 234 -10.01 -9.46 -3.75
N VAL A 235 -9.36 -10.60 -3.97
CA VAL A 235 -9.50 -11.79 -3.09
C VAL A 235 -9.18 -11.48 -1.63
N CYS A 236 -8.24 -10.58 -1.34
CA CYS A 236 -7.85 -10.22 0.02
C CYS A 236 -8.91 -9.43 0.81
N ILE A 237 -9.83 -8.72 0.14
CA ILE A 237 -10.86 -7.90 0.81
C ILE A 237 -12.29 -8.31 0.48
N ASP A 238 -12.54 -8.94 -0.68
CA ASP A 238 -13.85 -9.44 -1.07
C ASP A 238 -14.06 -10.91 -0.65
N GLY A 239 -12.96 -11.69 -0.51
CA GLY A 239 -12.89 -13.10 -0.14
C GLY A 239 -12.16 -13.33 1.19
N PRO A 240 -11.44 -14.44 1.35
CA PRO A 240 -10.91 -15.33 0.31
C PRO A 240 -11.91 -16.37 -0.25
N GLU A 241 -13.08 -16.51 0.35
CA GLU A 241 -14.06 -17.50 -0.07
C GLU A 241 -15.06 -16.93 -1.06
N PHE A 242 -15.35 -17.72 -2.10
CA PHE A 242 -16.26 -17.37 -3.18
C PHE A 242 -17.03 -18.60 -3.65
N ASN A 243 -18.21 -18.37 -4.26
CA ASN A 243 -18.91 -19.38 -5.02
C ASN A 243 -18.03 -19.87 -6.17
N GLY A 244 -17.62 -21.14 -6.11
CA GLY A 244 -16.68 -21.72 -7.09
C GLY A 244 -17.23 -21.83 -8.51
N ALA A 245 -18.55 -21.74 -8.69
CA ALA A 245 -19.21 -21.72 -10.00
C ALA A 245 -18.99 -20.39 -10.74
N GLU A 246 -18.68 -19.32 -10.02
CA GLU A 246 -18.50 -17.96 -10.57
C GLU A 246 -17.03 -17.61 -10.86
N VAL A 247 -16.08 -18.43 -10.40
CA VAL A 247 -14.64 -18.19 -10.52
C VAL A 247 -14.17 -18.45 -11.95
N ASP A 248 -13.46 -17.48 -12.54
CA ASP A 248 -12.70 -17.71 -13.77
C ASP A 248 -11.40 -18.47 -13.44
N TRP A 249 -11.51 -19.81 -13.49
CA TRP A 249 -10.39 -20.70 -13.16
C TRP A 249 -9.23 -20.58 -14.12
N ASP A 250 -9.48 -20.29 -15.38
CA ASP A 250 -8.41 -20.22 -16.40
C ASP A 250 -7.62 -18.93 -16.23
N GLU A 251 -8.26 -17.82 -15.92
CA GLU A 251 -7.61 -16.58 -15.50
C GLU A 251 -6.79 -16.81 -14.21
N MET A 252 -7.36 -17.48 -13.22
CA MET A 252 -6.68 -17.77 -11.95
C MET A 252 -5.37 -18.54 -12.18
N PHE A 253 -5.38 -19.62 -12.96
CA PHE A 253 -4.19 -20.41 -13.23
C PHE A 253 -3.11 -19.59 -13.94
N LYS A 254 -3.49 -18.77 -14.92
CA LYS A 254 -2.56 -17.88 -15.60
C LYS A 254 -1.94 -16.90 -14.62
N ARG A 255 -2.75 -16.16 -13.85
CA ARG A 255 -2.26 -15.16 -12.91
C ARG A 255 -1.33 -15.74 -11.84
N MET A 256 -1.61 -16.92 -11.31
CA MET A 256 -0.71 -17.61 -10.38
C MET A 256 0.66 -17.95 -10.97
N SER A 257 0.80 -17.99 -12.28
CA SER A 257 2.08 -18.25 -12.95
C SER A 257 2.90 -16.98 -13.23
N THR A 258 2.41 -15.79 -12.89
CA THR A 258 3.00 -14.48 -13.26
C THR A 258 4.49 -14.38 -12.92
N PHE A 259 4.91 -14.86 -11.77
CA PHE A 259 6.30 -14.72 -11.30
C PHE A 259 7.08 -16.04 -11.28
N LYS A 260 6.52 -17.14 -11.82
CA LYS A 260 7.09 -18.47 -11.71
C LYS A 260 8.55 -18.56 -12.19
N ALA A 261 8.90 -17.85 -13.25
CA ALA A 261 10.28 -17.87 -13.78
C ALA A 261 11.25 -17.17 -12.82
N VAL A 262 10.85 -16.00 -12.27
CA VAL A 262 11.66 -15.24 -11.30
C VAL A 262 11.82 -16.03 -10.01
N GLU A 263 10.74 -16.61 -9.48
CA GLU A 263 10.76 -17.43 -8.27
C GLU A 263 11.66 -18.68 -8.40
N GLN A 264 11.68 -19.30 -9.58
CA GLN A 264 12.58 -20.43 -9.85
C GLN A 264 14.04 -20.01 -9.88
N GLU A 265 14.35 -18.85 -10.46
CA GLU A 265 15.71 -18.31 -10.47
C GLU A 265 16.18 -17.95 -9.06
N ASP A 266 15.32 -17.30 -8.26
CA ASP A 266 15.62 -16.94 -6.87
C ASP A 266 15.85 -18.17 -6.00
N MET A 267 15.03 -19.21 -6.16
CA MET A 267 15.23 -20.49 -5.47
C MET A 267 16.56 -21.15 -5.86
N SER A 268 16.93 -21.11 -7.14
CA SER A 268 18.19 -21.67 -7.62
C SER A 268 19.38 -20.91 -7.05
N ARG A 269 19.31 -19.58 -7.00
CA ARG A 269 20.32 -18.73 -6.33
C ARG A 269 20.45 -19.04 -4.86
N PHE A 270 19.36 -19.16 -4.14
CA PHE A 270 19.34 -19.50 -2.72
C PHE A 270 19.99 -20.85 -2.44
N GLN A 271 19.67 -21.89 -3.21
CA GLN A 271 20.28 -23.22 -3.06
C GLN A 271 21.78 -23.21 -3.35
N ALA A 272 22.23 -22.41 -4.33
CA ALA A 272 23.64 -22.26 -4.66
C ALA A 272 24.44 -21.53 -3.56
N HIS A 273 23.80 -20.58 -2.82
CA HIS A 273 24.44 -19.84 -1.72
C HIS A 273 24.50 -20.65 -0.43
N VAL A 274 23.51 -21.48 -0.12
CA VAL A 274 23.55 -22.40 1.04
C VAL A 274 24.76 -23.36 0.97
N CYS A 275 25.31 -23.59 -0.25
CA CYS A 275 26.54 -24.37 -0.44
C CYS A 275 27.85 -23.55 -0.31
N LYS A 276 27.79 -22.24 -0.06
CA LYS A 276 28.97 -21.34 -0.11
C LYS A 276 29.07 -20.34 1.05
N ASP A 277 28.34 -20.52 2.14
CA ASP A 277 28.42 -19.56 3.25
C ASP A 277 29.77 -19.68 3.98
N GLU A 278 30.67 -18.78 3.60
CA GLU A 278 31.62 -18.03 4.42
C GLU A 278 32.11 -16.83 3.60
N GLY A 279 31.61 -15.64 3.92
CA GLY A 279 32.26 -14.37 3.55
C GLY A 279 31.65 -13.53 2.43
N ALA A 280 30.49 -12.97 2.61
CA ALA A 280 30.04 -11.82 1.83
C ALA A 280 29.89 -10.60 2.74
N GLN A 281 30.89 -9.74 2.72
CA GLN A 281 30.82 -8.40 3.28
C GLN A 281 29.79 -7.57 2.51
N THR A 282 28.83 -7.02 3.25
CA THR A 282 27.89 -6.02 2.77
C THR A 282 28.61 -4.87 2.09
N ALA A 283 28.28 -4.62 0.82
CA ALA A 283 28.71 -3.42 0.12
C ALA A 283 28.18 -2.19 0.87
N LYS A 284 29.07 -1.45 1.50
CA LYS A 284 28.77 -0.14 2.09
C LYS A 284 28.33 0.80 0.97
N ASN A 285 27.12 1.32 1.06
CA ASN A 285 26.67 2.45 0.28
C ASN A 285 27.74 3.55 0.36
N GLN A 286 28.40 3.83 -0.75
CA GLN A 286 29.21 5.04 -0.87
C GLN A 286 28.25 6.22 -0.86
N SER A 287 28.22 6.90 0.27
CA SER A 287 27.52 8.19 0.37
C SER A 287 28.16 9.16 -0.61
N VAL A 288 27.40 9.56 -1.63
CA VAL A 288 27.73 10.75 -2.42
C VAL A 288 27.88 11.89 -1.42
N ASN A 289 29.04 12.57 -1.45
CA ASN A 289 29.31 13.68 -0.56
C ASN A 289 28.15 14.70 -0.59
N PRO A 290 27.50 14.98 0.54
CA PRO A 290 26.48 16.00 0.58
C PRO A 290 27.11 17.33 0.18
N ILE A 291 26.39 18.13 -0.60
CA ILE A 291 26.79 19.49 -0.95
C ILE A 291 27.09 20.20 0.37
N GLN A 292 28.36 20.58 0.59
CA GLN A 292 28.76 21.26 1.83
C GLN A 292 28.04 22.61 1.89
N ARG A 293 27.00 22.66 2.74
CA ARG A 293 26.23 23.88 3.01
C ARG A 293 26.93 24.66 4.13
N HIS A 294 28.10 25.28 3.82
CA HIS A 294 28.87 26.00 4.81
C HIS A 294 28.12 27.23 5.34
N HIS A 295 28.25 27.48 6.63
CA HIS A 295 27.82 28.69 7.32
C HIS A 295 28.63 29.86 6.78
N GLN A 296 28.02 30.73 5.97
CA GLN A 296 28.56 32.07 5.70
C GLN A 296 27.68 33.09 6.39
N GLU A 297 28.28 34.01 7.14
CA GLU A 297 27.57 35.18 7.64
C GLU A 297 27.08 36.00 6.44
N ALA A 298 25.76 35.96 6.24
CA ALA A 298 25.14 36.73 5.17
C ALA A 298 25.21 38.22 5.52
N GLN A 299 25.81 39.04 4.66
CA GLN A 299 25.63 40.47 4.75
C GLN A 299 24.17 40.80 4.44
N VAL A 300 23.43 41.25 5.46
CA VAL A 300 22.04 41.68 5.31
C VAL A 300 22.04 42.97 4.46
N VAL A 301 21.64 42.84 3.21
CA VAL A 301 21.51 43.99 2.30
C VAL A 301 20.06 44.47 2.37
N ASP A 302 19.85 45.72 2.77
CA ASP A 302 18.51 46.35 2.75
C ASP A 302 18.08 46.68 1.32
N LEU A 303 17.37 45.75 0.67
CA LEU A 303 16.88 45.85 -0.69
C LEU A 303 15.50 46.51 -0.75
N LYS A 304 15.33 47.53 -1.58
CA LYS A 304 14.02 48.12 -1.87
C LYS A 304 13.17 47.14 -2.70
N ALA A 305 11.85 47.19 -2.57
CA ALA A 305 10.94 46.29 -3.29
C ALA A 305 11.19 46.26 -4.80
N LYS A 306 11.47 47.41 -5.43
CA LYS A 306 11.79 47.52 -6.86
C LYS A 306 13.03 46.73 -7.28
N ASP A 307 13.98 46.56 -6.37
CA ASP A 307 15.24 45.85 -6.66
C ASP A 307 15.06 44.35 -6.41
N ARG A 308 14.27 43.95 -5.42
CA ARG A 308 13.88 42.56 -5.15
C ARG A 308 13.19 41.89 -6.33
N ILE A 309 12.30 42.62 -7.01
CA ILE A 309 11.55 42.14 -8.19
C ILE A 309 12.47 41.85 -9.40
N LYS A 310 13.61 42.53 -9.49
CA LYS A 310 14.57 42.34 -10.59
C LYS A 310 15.49 41.14 -10.40
N ILE A 311 15.56 40.58 -9.20
CA ILE A 311 16.37 39.39 -8.95
C ILE A 311 15.76 38.21 -9.70
N PRO A 312 16.47 37.52 -10.61
CA PRO A 312 15.94 36.37 -11.32
C PRO A 312 15.68 35.20 -10.35
N ARG A 313 14.67 34.42 -10.63
CA ARG A 313 14.36 33.18 -9.86
C ARG A 313 15.55 32.24 -9.94
N VAL A 314 15.89 31.64 -8.81
CA VAL A 314 16.96 30.63 -8.73
C VAL A 314 16.45 29.32 -9.29
N SER A 315 17.22 28.70 -10.17
CA SER A 315 16.93 27.36 -10.68
C SER A 315 17.43 26.29 -9.69
N MET A 316 16.62 25.25 -9.48
CA MET A 316 17.03 24.09 -8.70
C MET A 316 18.12 23.33 -9.44
N PRO A 317 19.29 23.05 -8.82
CA PRO A 317 20.25 22.12 -9.38
C PRO A 317 19.66 20.72 -9.49
N GLU A 318 19.80 20.10 -10.64
CA GLU A 318 19.25 18.77 -10.96
C GLU A 318 20.34 17.86 -11.50
N LEU A 319 20.21 16.55 -11.31
CA LEU A 319 21.05 15.56 -11.97
C LEU A 319 20.85 15.60 -13.48
N ASP A 320 21.91 15.33 -14.23
CA ASP A 320 21.84 15.22 -15.70
C ASP A 320 20.75 14.26 -16.15
N PRO A 321 19.89 14.61 -17.14
CA PRO A 321 18.75 13.81 -17.54
C PRO A 321 19.08 12.37 -17.98
N VAL A 322 20.19 12.16 -18.68
CA VAL A 322 20.60 10.84 -19.13
C VAL A 322 21.08 10.00 -17.96
N TYR A 323 21.90 10.60 -17.09
CA TYR A 323 22.40 9.95 -15.89
C TYR A 323 21.25 9.59 -14.93
N ARG A 324 20.38 10.54 -14.59
CA ARG A 324 19.29 10.31 -13.64
C ARG A 324 18.27 9.27 -14.11
N ALA A 325 18.16 9.05 -15.42
CA ALA A 325 17.33 7.99 -15.98
C ALA A 325 17.88 6.58 -15.74
N THR A 326 19.11 6.43 -15.24
CA THR A 326 19.76 5.13 -14.96
C THR A 326 19.90 4.84 -13.46
N THR A 327 19.70 5.83 -12.57
CA THR A 327 19.82 5.67 -11.13
C THR A 327 18.47 5.80 -10.43
N ARG A 328 18.08 4.79 -9.62
CA ARG A 328 16.80 4.80 -8.91
C ARG A 328 16.88 5.31 -7.47
N LEU A 329 18.08 5.34 -6.87
CA LEU A 329 18.27 5.67 -5.45
C LEU A 329 18.76 7.11 -5.22
N GLU A 330 19.17 7.82 -6.28
CA GLU A 330 19.67 9.18 -6.17
C GLU A 330 18.55 10.20 -6.40
N GLU A 331 18.43 11.15 -5.47
CA GLU A 331 17.45 12.24 -5.58
C GLU A 331 17.77 13.13 -6.78
N VAL A 332 16.78 13.37 -7.65
CA VAL A 332 16.97 14.17 -8.89
C VAL A 332 17.29 15.61 -8.59
N ASN A 333 16.49 16.24 -7.74
CA ASN A 333 16.70 17.62 -7.29
C ASN A 333 17.77 17.65 -6.20
N GLN A 334 18.84 18.45 -6.39
CA GLN A 334 20.01 18.45 -5.50
C GLN A 334 19.90 19.44 -4.33
N GLY A 335 18.88 20.29 -4.32
CA GLY A 335 18.70 21.33 -3.29
C GLY A 335 19.52 22.60 -3.58
N LEU A 336 19.28 23.65 -2.80
CA LEU A 336 19.97 24.93 -2.92
C LEU A 336 21.21 24.99 -2.02
N THR A 337 22.24 25.71 -2.45
CA THR A 337 23.30 26.16 -1.55
C THR A 337 22.80 27.30 -0.66
N ALA A 338 23.52 27.65 0.41
CA ALA A 338 23.18 28.78 1.27
C ALA A 338 23.07 30.10 0.51
N GLU A 339 24.02 30.34 -0.40
CA GLU A 339 24.05 31.56 -1.24
C GLU A 339 22.82 31.61 -2.18
N MET A 340 22.50 30.50 -2.82
CA MET A 340 21.32 30.39 -3.69
C MET A 340 20.04 30.64 -2.91
N ALA A 341 19.94 30.06 -1.71
CA ALA A 341 18.76 30.20 -0.84
C ALA A 341 18.58 31.65 -0.35
N ILE A 342 19.67 32.32 0.07
CA ILE A 342 19.65 33.74 0.46
C ILE A 342 19.21 34.60 -0.71
N ARG A 343 19.80 34.39 -1.90
CA ARG A 343 19.47 35.14 -3.11
C ARG A 343 17.99 34.96 -3.51
N GLU A 344 17.46 33.76 -3.42
CA GLU A 344 16.04 33.51 -3.69
C GLU A 344 15.13 34.12 -2.61
N ALA A 345 15.55 34.07 -1.33
CA ALA A 345 14.82 34.65 -0.22
C ALA A 345 14.74 36.20 -0.32
N GLN A 346 15.77 36.86 -0.87
CA GLN A 346 15.79 38.29 -1.15
C GLN A 346 14.71 38.75 -2.13
N ARG A 347 14.13 37.84 -2.93
CA ARG A 347 13.02 38.17 -3.82
C ARG A 347 11.71 38.40 -3.07
N CYS A 348 11.55 37.84 -1.86
CA CYS A 348 10.32 37.96 -1.07
C CYS A 348 10.11 39.44 -0.62
N LEU A 349 8.93 39.98 -0.95
CA LEU A 349 8.53 41.35 -0.65
C LEU A 349 7.98 41.56 0.76
N ASP A 350 7.88 40.52 1.57
CA ASP A 350 7.33 40.56 2.93
C ASP A 350 5.95 41.25 2.98
N CYS A 351 5.01 40.74 2.22
CA CYS A 351 3.69 41.35 2.03
C CYS A 351 2.90 41.46 3.35
N LYS A 352 2.28 42.61 3.64
CA LYS A 352 1.38 42.79 4.78
C LYS A 352 0.17 41.84 4.79
N LYS A 353 -0.30 41.46 3.60
CA LYS A 353 -1.35 40.45 3.39
C LYS A 353 -0.78 39.37 2.47
N PRO A 354 -0.14 38.36 2.99
CA PRO A 354 0.59 37.37 2.20
C PRO A 354 -0.37 36.32 1.62
N THR A 355 -0.83 36.53 0.38
CA THR A 355 -1.74 35.60 -0.32
C THR A 355 -1.13 34.21 -0.53
N CYS A 356 0.20 34.09 -0.51
CA CYS A 356 0.88 32.79 -0.54
C CYS A 356 0.55 31.92 0.69
N VAL A 357 0.37 32.53 1.87
CA VAL A 357 -0.06 31.81 3.10
C VAL A 357 -1.46 31.22 2.92
N GLU A 358 -2.39 31.98 2.34
CA GLU A 358 -3.74 31.49 2.05
C GLU A 358 -3.73 30.34 1.00
N GLY A 359 -2.70 30.26 0.18
CA GLY A 359 -2.47 29.19 -0.78
C GLY A 359 -1.88 27.91 -0.15
N CYS A 360 -1.44 27.97 1.13
CA CYS A 360 -0.87 26.83 1.83
C CYS A 360 -1.92 26.15 2.70
N PRO A 361 -2.28 24.87 2.46
CA PRO A 361 -3.29 24.15 3.23
C PRO A 361 -3.01 24.01 4.74
N VAL A 362 -1.74 24.12 5.15
CA VAL A 362 -1.32 24.10 6.56
C VAL A 362 -0.96 25.48 7.11
N ASN A 363 -1.20 26.54 6.35
CA ASN A 363 -1.00 27.95 6.74
C ASN A 363 0.41 28.25 7.29
N ILE A 364 1.47 27.80 6.59
CA ILE A 364 2.86 28.15 6.93
C ILE A 364 3.03 29.66 6.90
N ASN A 365 3.70 30.22 7.91
CA ASN A 365 4.14 31.62 7.88
C ASN A 365 5.27 31.81 6.86
N ILE A 366 4.88 31.85 5.56
CA ILE A 366 5.81 31.88 4.42
C ILE A 366 6.75 33.08 4.47
N PRO A 367 6.28 34.34 4.59
CA PRO A 367 7.20 35.47 4.73
C PRO A 367 8.14 35.33 5.92
N GLY A 368 7.62 34.80 7.05
CA GLY A 368 8.39 34.64 8.29
C GLY A 368 9.62 33.75 8.09
N PHE A 369 9.45 32.54 7.57
CA PHE A 369 10.59 31.62 7.36
C PHE A 369 11.55 32.13 6.27
N ILE A 370 11.03 32.72 5.17
CA ILE A 370 11.84 33.23 4.09
C ILE A 370 12.74 34.39 4.58
N LYS A 371 12.22 35.29 5.42
CA LYS A 371 12.99 36.37 6.02
C LYS A 371 14.08 35.89 6.97
N GLN A 372 13.88 34.74 7.63
CA GLN A 372 14.96 34.12 8.39
C GLN A 372 16.07 33.57 7.49
N ILE A 373 15.73 32.98 6.34
CA ILE A 373 16.71 32.53 5.35
C ILE A 373 17.49 33.72 4.80
N GLU A 374 16.82 34.82 4.44
CA GLU A 374 17.45 36.04 3.96
C GLU A 374 18.50 36.59 4.92
N LYS A 375 18.27 36.46 6.23
CA LYS A 375 19.19 36.89 7.31
C LYS A 375 20.28 35.87 7.64
N GLY A 376 20.30 34.70 7.00
CA GLY A 376 21.22 33.62 7.33
C GLY A 376 20.80 32.78 8.55
N ASN A 377 19.63 33.03 9.15
CA ASN A 377 19.11 32.32 10.35
C ASN A 377 18.40 31.05 9.95
N PHE A 378 19.08 30.07 9.37
CA PHE A 378 18.48 28.88 8.72
C PHE A 378 17.76 27.96 9.71
N LEU A 379 18.30 27.78 10.93
CA LEU A 379 17.63 27.00 11.98
C LEU A 379 16.34 27.67 12.45
N GLU A 380 16.32 29.00 12.54
CA GLU A 380 15.10 29.73 12.90
C GLU A 380 14.05 29.63 11.77
N ALA A 381 14.48 29.61 10.51
CA ALA A 381 13.59 29.37 9.38
C ALA A 381 12.91 27.97 9.51
N ALA A 382 13.68 26.93 9.84
CA ALA A 382 13.14 25.59 10.11
C ALA A 382 12.17 25.59 11.30
N ARG A 383 12.47 26.34 12.38
CA ARG A 383 11.57 26.49 13.52
C ARG A 383 10.24 27.12 13.14
N VAL A 384 10.25 28.16 12.31
CA VAL A 384 9.02 28.81 11.82
C VAL A 384 8.18 27.83 10.99
N LEU A 385 8.79 27.02 10.11
CA LEU A 385 8.11 25.98 9.35
C LEU A 385 7.40 24.97 10.24
N LYS A 386 8.08 24.48 11.27
CA LYS A 386 7.57 23.45 12.21
C LYS A 386 6.45 23.91 13.13
N GLN A 387 6.18 25.21 13.22
CA GLN A 387 5.01 25.70 13.96
C GLN A 387 3.71 25.14 13.41
N THR A 388 3.60 24.99 12.09
CA THR A 388 2.38 24.57 11.43
C THR A 388 2.54 23.37 10.49
N SER A 389 3.76 23.01 10.09
CA SER A 389 4.03 21.83 9.27
C SER A 389 4.73 20.75 10.10
N ALA A 390 4.17 19.54 10.09
CA ALA A 390 4.79 18.37 10.72
C ALA A 390 5.86 17.71 9.83
N LEU A 391 5.84 17.97 8.51
CA LEU A 391 6.67 17.30 7.50
C LEU A 391 7.29 18.30 6.51
N PRO A 392 8.02 19.33 6.93
CA PRO A 392 8.51 20.38 6.04
C PRO A 392 9.49 19.85 4.98
N ALA A 393 10.35 18.89 5.30
CA ALA A 393 11.29 18.30 4.34
C ALA A 393 10.58 17.51 3.22
N VAL A 394 9.45 16.90 3.53
CA VAL A 394 8.58 16.22 2.55
C VAL A 394 7.86 17.27 1.69
N CYS A 395 7.23 18.27 2.31
CA CYS A 395 6.47 19.30 1.61
C CYS A 395 7.32 20.07 0.60
N GLY A 396 8.53 20.46 0.96
CA GLY A 396 9.46 21.15 0.08
C GLY A 396 9.84 20.35 -1.18
N ARG A 397 9.66 19.00 -1.16
CA ARG A 397 9.95 18.11 -2.28
C ARG A 397 8.74 17.78 -3.15
N VAL A 398 7.57 17.53 -2.53
CA VAL A 398 6.46 16.89 -3.24
C VAL A 398 5.21 17.75 -3.42
N CYS A 399 5.11 18.90 -2.73
CA CYS A 399 3.98 19.82 -2.92
C CYS A 399 3.94 20.36 -4.35
N PRO A 400 2.77 20.46 -4.99
CA PRO A 400 2.60 21.19 -6.25
C PRO A 400 2.53 22.69 -5.99
N GLN A 401 3.64 23.28 -5.59
CA GLN A 401 3.74 24.69 -5.17
C GLN A 401 3.24 25.65 -6.27
N GLU A 402 3.48 25.29 -7.54
CA GLU A 402 3.04 26.01 -8.72
C GLU A 402 1.51 26.13 -8.84
N LYS A 403 0.76 25.24 -8.16
CA LYS A 403 -0.72 25.27 -8.09
C LYS A 403 -1.25 25.77 -6.74
N GLN A 404 -0.38 26.05 -5.77
CA GLN A 404 -0.71 26.39 -4.39
C GLN A 404 -0.09 27.72 -3.94
N CYS A 405 0.90 27.69 -3.03
CA CYS A 405 1.51 28.91 -2.47
C CYS A 405 2.18 29.80 -3.53
N GLU A 406 2.94 29.23 -4.45
CA GLU A 406 3.62 29.98 -5.51
C GLU A 406 2.63 30.60 -6.50
N SER A 407 1.54 29.89 -6.86
CA SER A 407 0.49 30.44 -7.74
C SER A 407 -0.17 31.71 -7.19
N ARG A 408 -0.11 31.91 -5.88
CA ARG A 408 -0.68 33.08 -5.20
C ARG A 408 0.35 34.15 -4.84
N CYS A 409 1.60 33.96 -5.26
CA CYS A 409 2.65 34.95 -5.02
C CYS A 409 2.35 36.26 -5.75
N ILE A 410 2.56 37.38 -5.06
CA ILE A 410 2.30 38.74 -5.61
C ILE A 410 3.13 39.02 -6.88
N HIS A 411 4.26 38.37 -7.07
CA HIS A 411 5.10 38.48 -8.26
C HIS A 411 4.33 38.21 -9.56
N HIS A 412 3.35 37.32 -9.57
CA HIS A 412 2.49 37.09 -10.74
C HIS A 412 1.74 38.36 -11.18
N LYS A 413 1.26 39.17 -10.23
CA LYS A 413 0.60 40.44 -10.54
C LYS A 413 1.56 41.46 -11.13
N MET A 414 2.85 41.28 -10.90
CA MET A 414 3.92 42.13 -11.43
C MET A 414 4.58 41.55 -12.68
N LYS A 415 3.99 40.51 -13.28
CA LYS A 415 4.52 39.80 -14.45
C LYS A 415 5.94 39.26 -14.25
N SER A 416 6.29 38.89 -13.02
CA SER A 416 7.55 38.27 -12.65
C SER A 416 7.29 36.86 -12.12
N GLU A 417 8.31 36.00 -12.21
CA GLU A 417 8.23 34.64 -11.66
C GLU A 417 8.02 34.67 -10.15
N PRO A 418 7.19 33.76 -9.57
CA PRO A 418 6.97 33.69 -8.13
C PRO A 418 8.28 33.36 -7.39
N VAL A 419 8.31 33.67 -6.11
CA VAL A 419 9.39 33.19 -5.23
C VAL A 419 9.33 31.67 -5.15
N ALA A 420 10.48 30.98 -5.23
CA ALA A 420 10.59 29.53 -5.16
C ALA A 420 10.39 29.03 -3.71
N ILE A 421 9.17 29.13 -3.22
CA ILE A 421 8.78 28.89 -1.82
C ILE A 421 9.13 27.46 -1.40
N GLY A 422 8.81 26.49 -2.24
CA GLY A 422 9.09 25.08 -1.94
C GLY A 422 10.59 24.77 -1.90
N TYR A 423 11.40 25.40 -2.75
CA TYR A 423 12.86 25.23 -2.72
C TYR A 423 13.46 25.78 -1.41
N LEU A 424 12.94 26.91 -0.93
CA LEU A 424 13.35 27.51 0.33
C LEU A 424 12.87 26.70 1.55
N GLU A 425 11.66 26.16 1.51
CA GLU A 425 11.14 25.24 2.52
C GLU A 425 12.03 23.99 2.64
N ARG A 426 12.34 23.36 1.50
CA ARG A 426 13.29 22.25 1.42
C ARG A 426 14.65 22.61 1.99
N PHE A 427 15.20 23.76 1.58
CA PHE A 427 16.52 24.20 2.04
C PHE A 427 16.58 24.30 3.56
N ALA A 428 15.60 24.98 4.19
CA ALA A 428 15.60 25.15 5.65
C ALA A 428 15.50 23.82 6.40
N ALA A 429 14.63 22.92 5.94
CA ALA A 429 14.44 21.59 6.54
C ALA A 429 15.69 20.70 6.35
N ASP A 430 16.32 20.74 5.16
CA ASP A 430 17.54 20.00 4.88
C ASP A 430 18.73 20.53 5.68
N PHE A 431 18.87 21.85 5.81
CA PHE A 431 19.92 22.48 6.61
C PHE A 431 19.83 22.05 8.09
N GLU A 432 18.63 22.08 8.68
CA GLU A 432 18.44 21.63 10.06
C GLU A 432 18.84 20.16 10.24
N ARG A 433 18.38 19.28 9.36
CA ARG A 433 18.72 17.84 9.42
C ARG A 433 20.22 17.60 9.28
N GLU A 434 20.86 18.25 8.32
CA GLU A 434 22.29 18.06 8.02
C GLU A 434 23.20 18.67 9.09
N SER A 435 22.77 19.77 9.72
CA SER A 435 23.50 20.36 10.84
C SER A 435 23.46 19.50 12.12
N GLY A 436 22.54 18.55 12.20
CA GLY A 436 22.30 17.76 13.42
C GLY A 436 21.64 18.55 14.57
N GLN A 437 21.36 19.84 14.36
CA GLN A 437 20.76 20.73 15.38
C GLN A 437 19.24 20.75 15.23
N ILE A 438 18.60 19.60 15.47
CA ILE A 438 17.16 19.45 15.34
C ILE A 438 16.44 20.21 16.47
N VAL A 439 15.67 21.22 16.12
CA VAL A 439 14.82 21.96 17.06
C VAL A 439 13.41 21.38 17.04
N LEU A 440 13.05 20.71 18.14
CA LEU A 440 11.69 20.21 18.32
C LEU A 440 10.76 21.34 18.81
N PRO A 441 9.48 21.37 18.39
CA PRO A 441 8.52 22.33 18.89
C PRO A 441 8.24 22.11 20.38
N ALA A 442 7.89 23.17 21.09
CA ALA A 442 7.48 23.09 22.49
C ALA A 442 6.17 22.31 22.61
N LEU A 443 6.05 21.51 23.68
CA LEU A 443 4.87 20.75 24.02
C LEU A 443 4.06 21.46 25.12
N ALA A 444 2.74 21.45 25.01
CA ALA A 444 1.87 21.77 26.11
C ALA A 444 1.97 20.73 27.24
N PRO A 445 1.62 21.05 28.48
CA PRO A 445 1.55 20.06 29.55
C PRO A 445 0.64 18.88 29.16
N LYS A 446 1.02 17.68 29.59
CA LYS A 446 0.22 16.47 29.32
C LYS A 446 -1.16 16.60 29.98
N ASN A 447 -2.21 16.34 29.19
CA ASN A 447 -3.60 16.39 29.65
C ASN A 447 -4.17 15.00 30.02
N GLY A 448 -3.41 13.90 29.80
CA GLY A 448 -3.83 12.55 30.13
C GLY A 448 -4.86 11.94 29.16
N ILE A 449 -5.18 12.63 28.07
CA ILE A 449 -6.17 12.17 27.09
C ILE A 449 -5.46 11.38 25.97
N LYS A 450 -5.91 10.14 25.75
CA LYS A 450 -5.40 9.28 24.69
C LYS A 450 -6.19 9.47 23.39
N VAL A 451 -5.48 9.58 22.28
CA VAL A 451 -6.07 9.63 20.93
C VAL A 451 -5.42 8.61 20.01
N ALA A 452 -6.26 7.96 19.19
CA ALA A 452 -5.84 6.98 18.20
C ALA A 452 -5.84 7.60 16.79
N VAL A 453 -4.81 7.28 16.02
CA VAL A 453 -4.66 7.67 14.61
C VAL A 453 -4.63 6.41 13.77
N VAL A 454 -5.56 6.27 12.84
CA VAL A 454 -5.67 5.13 11.93
C VAL A 454 -5.03 5.47 10.60
N GLY A 455 -3.86 4.92 10.36
CA GLY A 455 -3.02 5.18 9.18
C GLY A 455 -1.95 6.25 9.41
N SER A 456 -0.73 5.92 9.02
CA SER A 456 0.46 6.77 9.17
C SER A 456 0.80 7.58 7.92
N GLY A 457 -0.15 7.76 7.00
CA GLY A 457 0.02 8.64 5.85
C GLY A 457 0.12 10.12 6.25
N PRO A 458 0.31 11.03 5.28
CA PRO A 458 0.51 12.46 5.55
C PRO A 458 -0.55 13.10 6.45
N SER A 459 -1.80 12.70 6.30
CA SER A 459 -2.92 13.19 7.12
C SER A 459 -2.77 12.77 8.58
N GLY A 460 -2.49 11.48 8.82
CA GLY A 460 -2.29 10.93 10.17
C GLY A 460 -1.06 11.51 10.86
N LEU A 461 0.07 11.64 10.15
CA LEU A 461 1.30 12.23 10.70
C LEU A 461 1.11 13.71 11.05
N SER A 462 0.38 14.47 10.22
CA SER A 462 0.07 15.88 10.50
C SER A 462 -0.85 16.02 11.70
N PHE A 463 -1.89 15.19 11.80
CA PHE A 463 -2.78 15.15 12.96
C PHE A 463 -2.00 14.80 14.23
N ALA A 464 -1.19 13.73 14.19
CA ALA A 464 -0.38 13.29 15.32
C ALA A 464 0.59 14.38 15.80
N GLY A 465 1.23 15.08 14.87
CA GLY A 465 2.14 16.18 15.17
C GLY A 465 1.48 17.37 15.87
N ASP A 466 0.25 17.72 15.52
CA ASP A 466 -0.47 18.80 16.20
C ASP A 466 -1.06 18.34 17.54
N MET A 467 -1.60 17.11 17.64
CA MET A 467 -2.13 16.60 18.91
C MET A 467 -1.06 16.42 19.98
N ILE A 468 0.13 15.91 19.62
CA ILE A 468 1.23 15.75 20.60
C ILE A 468 1.71 17.12 21.10
N LYS A 469 1.77 18.15 20.25
CA LYS A 469 2.08 19.52 20.66
C LYS A 469 1.07 20.08 21.66
N ASN A 470 -0.19 19.68 21.56
CA ASN A 470 -1.27 20.09 22.47
C ASN A 470 -1.36 19.24 23.76
N GLY A 471 -0.39 18.38 24.04
CA GLY A 471 -0.27 17.62 25.28
C GLY A 471 -1.07 16.31 25.35
N PHE A 472 -1.60 15.83 24.23
CA PHE A 472 -2.31 14.54 24.15
C PHE A 472 -1.33 13.36 24.09
N GLU A 473 -1.79 12.17 24.52
CA GLU A 473 -1.09 10.90 24.29
C GLU A 473 -1.52 10.33 22.95
N VAL A 474 -0.60 10.24 21.99
CA VAL A 474 -0.92 9.94 20.59
C VAL A 474 -0.39 8.57 20.20
N TYR A 475 -1.27 7.71 19.70
CA TYR A 475 -0.96 6.38 19.18
C TYR A 475 -1.36 6.28 17.71
N VAL A 476 -0.40 5.95 16.85
CA VAL A 476 -0.60 5.78 15.40
C VAL A 476 -0.54 4.31 15.07
N PHE A 477 -1.61 3.79 14.49
CA PHE A 477 -1.73 2.40 14.03
C PHE A 477 -1.60 2.34 12.51
N GLU A 478 -0.67 1.53 12.02
CA GLU A 478 -0.39 1.37 10.60
C GLU A 478 -0.57 -0.09 10.18
N ALA A 479 -1.25 -0.29 9.05
CA ALA A 479 -1.50 -1.63 8.50
C ALA A 479 -0.27 -2.25 7.83
N LEU A 480 0.64 -1.43 7.33
CA LEU A 480 1.90 -1.86 6.73
C LEU A 480 3.01 -1.97 7.78
N HIS A 481 4.10 -2.63 7.41
CA HIS A 481 5.30 -2.76 8.26
C HIS A 481 6.18 -1.50 8.29
N GLU A 482 5.88 -0.49 7.48
CA GLU A 482 6.59 0.79 7.41
C GLU A 482 5.64 1.96 7.68
N ILE A 483 6.13 2.95 8.43
CA ILE A 483 5.39 4.19 8.72
C ILE A 483 5.58 5.17 7.55
N GLY A 484 4.51 5.88 7.16
CA GLY A 484 4.57 6.93 6.13
C GLY A 484 3.51 6.80 5.04
N GLY A 485 2.85 5.63 4.92
CA GLY A 485 1.84 5.40 3.88
C GLY A 485 2.39 5.66 2.48
N VAL A 486 1.69 6.46 1.66
CA VAL A 486 2.08 6.78 0.28
C VAL A 486 3.47 7.40 0.17
N LEU A 487 4.00 8.04 1.21
CA LEU A 487 5.36 8.59 1.22
C LEU A 487 6.43 7.49 1.09
N LYS A 488 6.13 6.28 1.55
CA LYS A 488 7.03 5.11 1.51
C LYS A 488 6.72 4.17 0.36
N TYR A 489 5.45 3.76 0.18
CA TYR A 489 5.13 2.77 -0.84
C TYR A 489 4.94 3.37 -2.23
N GLY A 490 4.53 4.66 -2.33
CA GLY A 490 4.08 5.25 -3.58
C GLY A 490 5.08 6.21 -4.23
N ILE A 491 5.80 7.03 -3.44
CA ILE A 491 6.72 8.04 -3.98
C ILE A 491 8.14 7.45 -4.06
N PRO A 492 8.76 7.41 -5.27
CA PRO A 492 10.09 6.81 -5.43
C PRO A 492 11.22 7.58 -4.76
N GLU A 493 12.30 6.86 -4.42
CA GLU A 493 13.54 7.37 -3.80
C GLU A 493 14.15 8.57 -4.55
N PHE A 494 14.15 8.55 -5.87
CA PHE A 494 14.72 9.62 -6.70
C PHE A 494 13.92 10.93 -6.62
N ARG A 495 12.73 10.91 -6.01
CA ARG A 495 11.85 12.06 -5.79
C ARG A 495 11.71 12.42 -4.32
N LEU A 496 11.57 11.42 -3.46
CA LEU A 496 11.47 11.57 -2.01
C LEU A 496 12.23 10.44 -1.32
N PRO A 497 13.51 10.65 -0.97
CA PRO A 497 14.31 9.62 -0.31
C PRO A 497 13.70 9.16 1.01
N ASN A 498 13.66 7.84 1.25
CA ASN A 498 13.13 7.24 2.46
C ASN A 498 13.78 7.79 3.73
N ARG A 499 15.09 8.09 3.70
CA ARG A 499 15.82 8.71 4.81
C ARG A 499 15.24 10.07 5.24
N ILE A 500 14.60 10.80 4.31
CA ILE A 500 13.92 12.07 4.62
C ILE A 500 12.62 11.81 5.38
N VAL A 501 11.83 10.85 4.90
CA VAL A 501 10.57 10.44 5.55
C VAL A 501 10.85 9.90 6.97
N GLU A 502 11.86 9.05 7.11
CA GLU A 502 12.29 8.51 8.40
C GLU A 502 12.72 9.59 9.40
N ALA A 503 13.49 10.58 8.94
CA ALA A 503 13.91 11.68 9.80
C ALA A 503 12.73 12.50 10.35
N GLU A 504 11.69 12.74 9.53
CA GLU A 504 10.48 13.43 9.97
C GLU A 504 9.66 12.58 10.95
N ILE A 505 9.56 11.27 10.71
CA ILE A 505 8.89 10.33 11.62
C ILE A 505 9.64 10.25 12.95
N ASP A 506 10.97 10.20 12.93
CA ASP A 506 11.81 10.18 14.14
C ASP A 506 11.65 11.45 14.98
N ASN A 507 11.43 12.60 14.35
CA ASN A 507 11.07 13.82 15.07
C ASN A 507 9.75 13.66 15.84
N LEU A 508 8.73 13.02 15.23
CA LEU A 508 7.46 12.73 15.90
C LEU A 508 7.63 11.71 17.05
N ARG A 509 8.48 10.68 16.86
CA ARG A 509 8.84 9.74 17.94
C ARG A 509 9.51 10.43 19.11
N LYS A 510 10.45 11.34 18.84
CA LYS A 510 11.14 12.14 19.88
C LYS A 510 10.18 13.07 20.64
N LEU A 511 9.10 13.51 20.00
CA LEU A 511 8.03 14.27 20.66
C LEU A 511 7.12 13.38 21.54
N GLY A 512 7.18 12.06 21.40
CA GLY A 512 6.42 11.11 22.20
C GLY A 512 5.23 10.46 21.46
N VAL A 513 5.15 10.56 20.15
CA VAL A 513 4.15 9.83 19.36
C VAL A 513 4.51 8.34 19.34
N HIS A 514 3.56 7.48 19.70
CA HIS A 514 3.69 6.04 19.67
C HIS A 514 3.24 5.50 18.32
N PHE A 515 4.06 4.66 17.68
CA PHE A 515 3.75 4.03 16.38
C PHE A 515 3.68 2.52 16.55
N GLN A 516 2.63 1.93 16.00
CA GLN A 516 2.44 0.48 15.96
C GLN A 516 2.12 0.05 14.54
N THR A 517 3.03 -0.71 13.93
CA THR A 517 2.87 -1.31 12.59
C THR A 517 2.15 -2.65 12.66
N ASP A 518 1.73 -3.16 11.50
CA ASP A 518 1.08 -4.46 11.34
C ASP A 518 -0.27 -4.59 12.07
N VAL A 519 -0.93 -3.45 12.31
CA VAL A 519 -2.23 -3.37 12.98
C VAL A 519 -3.28 -2.77 12.05
N ILE A 520 -4.30 -3.55 11.74
CA ILE A 520 -5.41 -3.13 10.88
C ILE A 520 -6.63 -2.82 11.74
N ILE A 521 -6.92 -1.53 11.90
CA ILE A 521 -8.10 -1.10 12.65
C ILE A 521 -9.37 -1.56 11.92
N GLY A 522 -10.29 -2.17 12.68
CA GLY A 522 -11.49 -2.83 12.16
C GLY A 522 -11.32 -4.32 11.85
N LYS A 523 -10.09 -4.84 11.95
CA LYS A 523 -9.77 -6.27 11.80
C LYS A 523 -8.94 -6.78 13.00
N THR A 524 -7.77 -6.21 13.24
CA THR A 524 -6.89 -6.58 14.37
C THR A 524 -7.43 -6.03 15.70
N ILE A 525 -7.86 -4.78 15.69
CA ILE A 525 -8.48 -4.07 16.82
C ILE A 525 -9.69 -3.31 16.28
N SER A 526 -10.83 -3.42 16.93
CA SER A 526 -12.04 -2.66 16.59
C SER A 526 -12.00 -1.24 17.20
N ILE A 527 -12.84 -0.35 16.68
CA ILE A 527 -13.03 0.99 17.24
C ILE A 527 -13.56 0.92 18.70
N ASP A 528 -14.42 -0.04 18.98
CA ASP A 528 -14.99 -0.20 20.33
C ASP A 528 -13.96 -0.74 21.33
N GLU A 529 -13.04 -1.61 20.88
CA GLU A 529 -11.91 -2.04 21.71
C GLU A 529 -10.96 -0.88 22.00
N LEU A 530 -10.64 0.00 21.01
CA LEU A 530 -9.86 1.20 21.27
C LEU A 530 -10.53 2.10 22.33
N LYS A 531 -11.85 2.26 22.26
CA LYS A 531 -12.59 3.02 23.29
C LYS A 531 -12.51 2.36 24.67
N ALA A 532 -12.61 1.04 24.71
CA ALA A 532 -12.46 0.28 25.97
C ALA A 532 -11.04 0.39 26.56
N GLU A 533 -10.01 0.58 25.71
CA GLU A 533 -8.62 0.85 26.11
C GLU A 533 -8.38 2.32 26.52
N GLY A 534 -9.42 3.16 26.54
CA GLY A 534 -9.40 4.53 27.03
C GLY A 534 -9.09 5.59 25.98
N PHE A 535 -9.12 5.27 24.68
CA PHE A 535 -9.02 6.28 23.62
C PHE A 535 -10.30 7.11 23.54
N GLN A 536 -10.19 8.43 23.70
CA GLN A 536 -11.34 9.35 23.72
C GLN A 536 -11.61 10.00 22.35
N GLY A 537 -10.62 10.06 21.48
CA GLY A 537 -10.73 10.55 20.11
C GLY A 537 -10.03 9.63 19.13
N ILE A 538 -10.61 9.49 17.94
CA ILE A 538 -10.08 8.62 16.87
C ILE A 538 -10.02 9.42 15.58
N PHE A 539 -8.86 9.48 14.96
CA PHE A 539 -8.67 10.09 13.65
C PHE A 539 -8.46 9.01 12.59
N VAL A 540 -9.29 9.01 11.53
CA VAL A 540 -9.18 8.08 10.41
C VAL A 540 -8.50 8.77 9.23
N GLY A 541 -7.25 8.38 8.97
CA GLY A 541 -6.41 8.83 7.86
C GLY A 541 -5.92 7.67 6.99
N SER A 542 -6.74 6.64 6.79
CA SER A 542 -6.39 5.37 6.12
C SER A 542 -6.20 5.49 4.59
N GLY A 543 -6.37 6.70 4.03
CA GLY A 543 -6.07 7.00 2.64
C GLY A 543 -7.04 6.40 1.61
N ALA A 544 -6.62 6.45 0.34
CA ALA A 544 -7.30 5.84 -0.79
C ALA A 544 -6.26 4.98 -1.54
N GLY A 545 -6.28 3.69 -1.31
CA GLY A 545 -5.31 2.75 -1.88
C GLY A 545 -5.91 1.79 -2.90
N LEU A 546 -7.24 1.56 -2.88
CA LEU A 546 -7.88 0.61 -3.78
C LEU A 546 -7.74 1.06 -5.24
N PRO A 547 -6.98 0.35 -6.09
CA PRO A 547 -6.72 0.78 -7.45
C PRO A 547 -7.99 0.66 -8.31
N ASN A 548 -8.20 1.64 -9.16
CA ASN A 548 -9.22 1.56 -10.18
C ASN A 548 -8.63 0.89 -11.42
N PHE A 549 -9.47 0.08 -12.07
CA PHE A 549 -9.23 -0.52 -13.38
C PHE A 549 -10.23 0.06 -14.39
N MET A 550 -10.03 -0.20 -15.67
CA MET A 550 -10.86 0.36 -16.74
C MET A 550 -12.00 -0.56 -17.14
N ASP A 551 -12.00 -1.78 -16.63
CA ASP A 551 -12.97 -2.85 -16.96
C ASP A 551 -13.06 -3.11 -18.47
N ILE A 552 -11.89 -3.21 -19.13
CA ILE A 552 -11.75 -3.49 -20.57
C ILE A 552 -11.22 -4.92 -20.81
N PRO A 553 -11.47 -5.49 -22.01
CA PRO A 553 -11.00 -6.81 -22.36
C PRO A 553 -9.48 -6.95 -22.22
N GLY A 554 -9.04 -8.06 -21.65
CA GLY A 554 -7.63 -8.38 -21.44
C GLY A 554 -6.96 -7.69 -20.25
N GLU A 555 -7.65 -6.87 -19.44
CA GLU A 555 -7.05 -6.09 -18.36
C GLU A 555 -6.50 -6.95 -17.20
N ASN A 556 -6.97 -8.20 -17.07
CA ASN A 556 -6.45 -9.16 -16.09
C ASN A 556 -5.33 -10.07 -16.63
N ALA A 557 -4.81 -9.81 -17.84
CA ALA A 557 -3.69 -10.55 -18.43
C ALA A 557 -2.42 -10.47 -17.56
N LEU A 558 -1.49 -11.41 -17.81
CA LEU A 558 -0.18 -11.38 -17.18
C LEU A 558 0.58 -10.12 -17.56
N ASN A 559 1.45 -9.64 -16.68
CA ASN A 559 2.25 -8.42 -16.83
C ASN A 559 1.43 -7.12 -16.90
N ILE A 560 0.15 -7.15 -16.52
CA ILE A 560 -0.63 -5.94 -16.28
C ILE A 560 -0.74 -5.76 -14.76
N MET A 561 -0.25 -4.63 -14.26
CA MET A 561 -0.26 -4.29 -12.83
C MET A 561 -0.94 -2.94 -12.61
N SER A 562 -1.53 -2.74 -11.44
CA SER A 562 -1.85 -1.38 -11.01
C SER A 562 -0.54 -0.63 -10.68
N SER A 563 -0.57 0.70 -10.76
CA SER A 563 0.56 1.51 -10.30
C SER A 563 0.87 1.29 -8.82
N ASN A 564 -0.15 1.05 -8.00
CA ASN A 564 0.04 0.75 -6.59
C ASN A 564 0.76 -0.58 -6.37
N GLU A 565 0.43 -1.64 -7.12
CA GLU A 565 1.16 -2.91 -7.08
C GLU A 565 2.62 -2.68 -7.48
N TYR A 566 2.83 -2.05 -8.63
CA TYR A 566 4.16 -1.82 -9.18
C TYR A 566 5.05 -1.02 -8.23
N LEU A 567 4.55 0.13 -7.75
CA LEU A 567 5.31 0.99 -6.85
C LEU A 567 5.50 0.38 -5.45
N THR A 568 4.51 -0.36 -4.93
CA THR A 568 4.67 -1.08 -3.66
C THR A 568 5.76 -2.14 -3.75
N ARG A 569 5.81 -2.91 -4.84
CA ARG A 569 6.89 -3.89 -5.07
C ARG A 569 8.26 -3.21 -5.15
N VAL A 570 8.38 -2.10 -5.91
CA VAL A 570 9.68 -1.44 -6.12
C VAL A 570 10.11 -0.59 -4.92
N ASN A 571 9.21 0.20 -4.33
CA ASN A 571 9.58 1.17 -3.28
C ASN A 571 9.54 0.56 -1.87
N LEU A 572 8.43 -0.11 -1.50
CA LEU A 572 8.25 -0.66 -0.15
C LEU A 572 8.99 -1.99 0.03
N MET A 573 8.94 -2.84 -1.00
CA MET A 573 9.52 -4.19 -0.95
C MET A 573 10.90 -4.27 -1.61
N ASP A 574 11.39 -3.17 -2.21
CA ASP A 574 12.67 -3.07 -2.92
C ASP A 574 12.90 -4.19 -3.96
N ALA A 575 11.84 -4.62 -4.64
CA ALA A 575 11.82 -5.79 -5.52
C ALA A 575 12.82 -5.73 -6.70
N ALA A 576 13.33 -4.55 -7.04
CA ALA A 576 14.38 -4.37 -8.04
C ALA A 576 15.81 -4.56 -7.47
N ASN A 577 15.95 -4.85 -6.19
CA ASN A 577 17.20 -5.16 -5.54
C ASN A 577 17.40 -6.70 -5.54
N PRO A 578 18.48 -7.22 -6.14
CA PRO A 578 18.69 -8.67 -6.20
C PRO A 578 18.82 -9.39 -4.87
N SER A 579 18.95 -8.64 -3.76
CA SER A 579 19.03 -9.21 -2.40
C SER A 579 17.67 -9.38 -1.72
N THR A 580 16.58 -8.96 -2.36
CA THR A 580 15.22 -9.12 -1.83
C THR A 580 14.48 -10.26 -2.52
N ASP A 581 13.52 -10.86 -1.81
CA ASP A 581 12.78 -12.04 -2.30
C ASP A 581 11.47 -11.68 -3.03
N THR A 582 11.08 -10.40 -3.05
CA THR A 582 9.82 -9.99 -3.68
C THR A 582 9.96 -10.04 -5.20
N PRO A 583 9.22 -10.90 -5.91
CA PRO A 583 9.36 -11.04 -7.36
C PRO A 583 8.77 -9.83 -8.10
N ILE A 584 9.44 -9.45 -9.21
CA ILE A 584 8.94 -8.44 -10.14
C ILE A 584 9.31 -8.82 -11.56
N ASN A 585 8.37 -8.68 -12.49
CA ASN A 585 8.65 -8.77 -13.92
C ASN A 585 9.03 -7.39 -14.44
N LEU A 586 10.16 -7.28 -15.12
CA LEU A 586 10.65 -6.05 -15.75
C LEU A 586 10.36 -6.10 -17.25
N GLY A 587 9.41 -5.31 -17.72
CA GLY A 587 9.10 -5.18 -19.13
C GLY A 587 10.17 -4.41 -19.88
N LYS A 588 10.35 -4.72 -21.16
CA LYS A 588 11.20 -3.97 -22.09
C LYS A 588 10.45 -2.82 -22.77
N LYS A 589 9.18 -3.04 -23.13
CA LYS A 589 8.27 -2.06 -23.73
C LYS A 589 7.09 -1.83 -22.77
N VAL A 590 7.24 -0.84 -21.91
CA VAL A 590 6.26 -0.59 -20.83
C VAL A 590 5.29 0.49 -21.23
N LEU A 591 3.99 0.19 -21.14
CA LEU A 591 2.91 1.13 -21.33
C LEU A 591 2.39 1.59 -19.96
N VAL A 592 2.43 2.89 -19.68
CA VAL A 592 1.86 3.47 -18.45
C VAL A 592 0.61 4.25 -18.79
N VAL A 593 -0.52 3.90 -18.17
CA VAL A 593 -1.83 4.50 -18.48
C VAL A 593 -2.23 5.48 -17.39
N GLY A 594 -2.28 6.76 -17.70
CA GLY A 594 -2.68 7.81 -16.78
C GLY A 594 -1.87 9.10 -16.93
N GLY A 595 -2.29 10.19 -16.29
CA GLY A 595 -1.62 11.50 -16.38
C GLY A 595 -1.42 12.18 -15.03
N GLY A 596 -1.53 11.44 -13.93
CA GLY A 596 -1.32 11.93 -12.57
C GLY A 596 0.12 11.74 -12.06
N ASN A 597 0.41 12.21 -10.85
CA ASN A 597 1.73 12.02 -10.23
C ASN A 597 2.12 10.55 -10.13
N THR A 598 1.19 9.66 -9.81
CA THR A 598 1.45 8.22 -9.73
C THR A 598 1.86 7.63 -11.08
N ALA A 599 1.28 8.14 -12.19
CA ALA A 599 1.70 7.75 -13.54
C ALA A 599 3.12 8.24 -13.84
N MET A 600 3.48 9.47 -13.44
CA MET A 600 4.85 9.98 -13.56
C MET A 600 5.83 9.15 -12.73
N ASP A 601 5.47 8.82 -11.50
CA ASP A 601 6.29 7.98 -10.62
C ASP A 601 6.51 6.59 -11.23
N SER A 602 5.45 5.97 -11.77
CA SER A 602 5.53 4.64 -12.41
C SER A 602 6.37 4.65 -13.69
N CYS A 603 6.15 5.61 -14.60
CA CYS A 603 6.89 5.66 -15.86
C CYS A 603 8.37 5.99 -15.65
N ARG A 604 8.70 6.90 -14.72
CA ARG A 604 10.08 7.24 -14.38
C ARG A 604 10.79 6.09 -13.65
N THR A 605 10.07 5.33 -12.83
CA THR A 605 10.59 4.11 -12.20
C THR A 605 10.88 3.03 -13.24
N ALA A 606 9.94 2.76 -14.17
CA ALA A 606 10.15 1.77 -15.23
C ALA A 606 11.32 2.15 -16.15
N LYS A 607 11.48 3.45 -16.45
CA LYS A 607 12.62 3.95 -17.21
C LYS A 607 13.95 3.65 -16.54
N ARG A 608 14.06 3.87 -15.22
CA ARG A 608 15.26 3.57 -14.43
C ARG A 608 15.57 2.09 -14.31
N LEU A 609 14.57 1.24 -14.52
CA LEU A 609 14.70 -0.22 -14.59
C LEU A 609 14.99 -0.73 -16.00
N GLY A 610 15.28 0.18 -16.94
CA GLY A 610 15.79 -0.14 -18.29
C GLY A 610 14.71 -0.25 -19.37
N ALA A 611 13.46 0.11 -19.09
CA ALA A 611 12.38 -0.01 -20.07
C ALA A 611 12.38 1.14 -21.10
N ASP A 612 11.89 0.83 -22.34
CA ASP A 612 11.35 1.84 -23.26
C ASP A 612 9.89 2.12 -22.87
N VAL A 613 9.64 3.34 -22.37
CA VAL A 613 8.38 3.67 -21.72
C VAL A 613 7.55 4.60 -22.59
N THR A 614 6.27 4.23 -22.79
CA THR A 614 5.25 5.08 -23.40
C THR A 614 4.15 5.38 -22.39
N LEU A 615 3.93 6.67 -22.09
CA LEU A 615 2.81 7.14 -21.29
C LEU A 615 1.60 7.39 -22.17
N VAL A 616 0.47 6.78 -21.85
CA VAL A 616 -0.82 6.97 -22.54
C VAL A 616 -1.75 7.80 -21.67
N TYR A 617 -2.29 8.89 -22.23
CA TYR A 617 -3.22 9.74 -21.53
C TYR A 617 -4.39 10.17 -22.42
N ARG A 618 -5.62 10.00 -21.94
CA ARG A 618 -6.86 10.23 -22.69
C ARG A 618 -7.20 11.70 -23.01
N ARG A 619 -6.48 12.66 -22.40
CA ARG A 619 -6.63 14.10 -22.68
C ARG A 619 -5.32 14.66 -23.21
N SER A 620 -5.28 15.98 -23.45
CA SER A 620 -4.06 16.66 -23.83
C SER A 620 -3.11 16.84 -22.63
N GLU A 621 -1.87 17.18 -22.90
CA GLU A 621 -0.86 17.42 -21.89
C GLU A 621 -1.23 18.56 -20.93
N ALA A 622 -1.86 19.62 -21.46
CA ALA A 622 -2.29 20.77 -20.67
C ALA A 622 -3.28 20.41 -19.55
N GLU A 623 -3.98 19.29 -19.68
CA GLU A 623 -4.97 18.82 -18.71
C GLU A 623 -4.43 17.74 -17.77
N MET A 624 -3.12 17.45 -17.83
CA MET A 624 -2.49 16.51 -16.91
C MET A 624 -2.55 17.03 -15.47
N PRO A 625 -3.07 16.24 -14.52
CA PRO A 625 -3.11 16.65 -13.13
C PRO A 625 -1.74 16.56 -12.44
N ALA A 626 -0.75 15.89 -13.05
CA ALA A 626 0.58 15.76 -12.54
C ALA A 626 1.26 17.13 -12.29
N ARG A 627 2.26 17.14 -11.44
CA ARG A 627 3.12 18.28 -11.19
C ARG A 627 3.91 18.63 -12.46
N ILE A 628 3.98 19.91 -12.82
CA ILE A 628 4.62 20.37 -14.06
C ILE A 628 6.08 19.93 -14.14
N GLU A 629 6.81 20.03 -13.02
CA GLU A 629 8.20 19.61 -12.91
C GLU A 629 8.37 18.10 -13.19
N GLU A 630 7.45 17.26 -12.70
CA GLU A 630 7.51 15.82 -12.94
C GLU A 630 7.25 15.43 -14.40
N VAL A 631 6.35 16.17 -15.08
CA VAL A 631 6.11 16.00 -16.53
C VAL A 631 7.34 16.42 -17.32
N LYS A 632 7.98 17.54 -16.96
CA LYS A 632 9.26 18.00 -17.55
C LYS A 632 10.34 16.93 -17.40
N HIS A 633 10.54 16.45 -16.17
CA HIS A 633 11.55 15.43 -15.89
C HIS A 633 11.32 14.13 -16.67
N ALA A 634 10.06 13.66 -16.75
CA ALA A 634 9.73 12.46 -17.51
C ALA A 634 10.09 12.59 -19.01
N LYS A 635 9.84 13.74 -19.61
CA LYS A 635 10.23 14.03 -21.01
C LYS A 635 11.74 14.08 -21.21
N GLU A 636 12.44 14.76 -20.33
CA GLU A 636 13.90 14.87 -20.37
C GLU A 636 14.58 13.51 -20.18
N GLU A 637 13.96 12.60 -19.43
CA GLU A 637 14.39 11.20 -19.23
C GLU A 637 14.05 10.29 -20.42
N GLY A 638 13.45 10.83 -21.50
CA GLY A 638 13.17 10.13 -22.74
C GLY A 638 11.93 9.25 -22.73
N ILE A 639 10.96 9.54 -21.85
CA ILE A 639 9.64 8.88 -21.85
C ILE A 639 8.79 9.44 -22.99
N LYS A 640 8.19 8.56 -23.79
CA LYS A 640 7.29 8.94 -24.89
C LYS A 640 5.91 9.26 -24.36
N PHE A 641 5.33 10.40 -24.76
CA PHE A 641 3.99 10.83 -24.38
C PHE A 641 3.01 10.65 -25.55
N LEU A 642 2.05 9.77 -25.37
CA LEU A 642 0.94 9.55 -26.28
C LEU A 642 -0.33 10.06 -25.65
N THR A 643 -0.57 11.36 -25.84
CA THR A 643 -1.78 12.04 -25.37
C THR A 643 -2.96 11.84 -26.36
N LEU A 644 -4.19 12.11 -25.90
CA LEU A 644 -5.42 11.88 -26.66
C LEU A 644 -5.58 10.44 -27.13
N HIS A 645 -5.17 9.50 -26.28
CA HIS A 645 -5.37 8.07 -26.50
C HIS A 645 -5.85 7.40 -25.22
N ASN A 646 -6.72 6.40 -25.34
CA ASN A 646 -7.28 5.65 -24.21
C ASN A 646 -7.27 4.15 -24.52
N PRO A 647 -6.79 3.28 -23.65
CA PRO A 647 -6.87 1.84 -23.86
C PRO A 647 -8.32 1.38 -24.05
N LYS A 648 -8.52 0.51 -25.05
CA LYS A 648 -9.78 -0.14 -25.37
C LYS A 648 -9.74 -1.62 -25.07
N GLU A 649 -8.59 -2.27 -25.34
CA GLU A 649 -8.38 -3.70 -25.18
C GLU A 649 -6.89 -3.99 -25.06
N TYR A 650 -6.53 -5.03 -24.29
CA TYR A 650 -5.19 -5.59 -24.25
C TYR A 650 -5.15 -6.96 -24.94
N LEU A 651 -4.25 -7.09 -25.92
CA LEU A 651 -4.05 -8.32 -26.67
C LEU A 651 -2.99 -9.17 -25.96
N THR A 652 -3.23 -10.47 -25.86
CA THR A 652 -2.32 -11.42 -25.21
C THR A 652 -1.66 -12.36 -26.20
N ASP A 653 -0.53 -12.92 -25.80
CA ASP A 653 0.08 -14.06 -26.46
C ASP A 653 -0.61 -15.38 -26.05
N GLU A 654 -0.07 -16.50 -26.52
CA GLU A 654 -0.57 -17.85 -26.21
C GLU A 654 -0.47 -18.24 -24.72
N ASN A 655 0.46 -17.61 -23.98
CA ASN A 655 0.66 -17.83 -22.55
C ASN A 655 -0.25 -16.94 -21.70
N GLY A 656 -0.97 -15.99 -22.30
CA GLY A 656 -1.82 -15.03 -21.63
C GLY A 656 -1.09 -13.78 -21.12
N ALA A 657 0.17 -13.55 -21.55
CA ALA A 657 0.89 -12.32 -21.25
C ALA A 657 0.53 -11.22 -22.27
N VAL A 658 0.46 -9.97 -21.79
CA VAL A 658 0.19 -8.85 -22.68
C VAL A 658 1.29 -8.70 -23.72
N LYS A 659 0.90 -8.52 -25.00
CA LYS A 659 1.81 -8.29 -26.11
C LYS A 659 1.55 -6.98 -26.87
N ALA A 660 0.34 -6.42 -26.75
CA ALA A 660 -0.03 -5.15 -27.37
C ALA A 660 -1.26 -4.55 -26.69
N ALA A 661 -1.44 -3.25 -26.84
CA ALA A 661 -2.63 -2.51 -26.45
C ALA A 661 -3.30 -1.90 -27.68
N VAL A 662 -4.61 -2.07 -27.81
CA VAL A 662 -5.46 -1.34 -28.77
C VAL A 662 -5.94 -0.07 -28.06
N LEU A 663 -5.69 1.07 -28.65
CA LEU A 663 -6.02 2.37 -28.09
C LEU A 663 -7.03 3.10 -28.98
N ASP A 664 -8.08 3.63 -28.39
CA ASP A 664 -8.95 4.60 -29.05
C ASP A 664 -8.23 5.94 -29.20
N VAL A 665 -8.34 6.54 -30.38
CA VAL A 665 -7.93 7.93 -30.62
C VAL A 665 -9.01 8.85 -30.07
N MET A 666 -8.62 9.82 -29.22
CA MET A 666 -9.53 10.70 -28.50
C MET A 666 -9.48 12.12 -29.07
N GLN A 667 -10.57 12.85 -28.91
CA GLN A 667 -10.63 14.31 -29.08
C GLN A 667 -11.20 14.94 -27.81
N LEU A 668 -10.98 16.24 -27.64
CA LEU A 668 -11.53 16.97 -26.50
C LEU A 668 -12.82 17.64 -26.90
N GLY A 669 -13.90 17.33 -26.20
CA GLY A 669 -15.19 18.00 -26.30
C GLY A 669 -15.18 19.39 -25.65
N GLU A 670 -16.37 20.00 -25.56
CA GLU A 670 -16.55 21.29 -24.94
C GLU A 670 -16.24 21.28 -23.43
N PRO A 671 -15.74 22.40 -22.86
CA PRO A 671 -15.47 22.50 -21.43
C PRO A 671 -16.76 22.35 -20.59
N ASP A 672 -16.70 21.57 -19.52
CA ASP A 672 -17.78 21.50 -18.54
C ASP A 672 -17.80 22.75 -17.62
N GLN A 673 -18.74 22.82 -16.67
CA GLN A 673 -18.88 23.93 -15.72
C GLN A 673 -17.64 24.23 -14.91
N SER A 674 -16.72 23.25 -14.81
CA SER A 674 -15.41 23.42 -14.14
C SER A 674 -14.30 23.86 -15.10
N GLY A 675 -14.60 24.10 -16.37
CA GLY A 675 -13.64 24.40 -17.43
C GLY A 675 -12.88 23.18 -17.95
N ARG A 676 -13.28 21.96 -17.56
CA ARG A 676 -12.59 20.72 -17.90
C ARG A 676 -13.19 20.09 -19.14
N ARG A 677 -12.37 19.78 -20.14
CA ARG A 677 -12.81 19.17 -21.38
C ARG A 677 -12.99 17.66 -21.23
N ARG A 678 -14.12 17.14 -21.70
CA ARG A 678 -14.41 15.72 -21.69
C ARG A 678 -13.69 15.03 -22.86
N PRO A 679 -12.96 13.93 -22.65
CA PRO A 679 -12.40 13.15 -23.77
C PRO A 679 -13.52 12.33 -24.43
N GLU A 680 -13.56 12.36 -25.77
CA GLU A 680 -14.52 11.65 -26.61
C GLU A 680 -13.76 10.85 -27.66
N THR A 681 -14.23 9.63 -27.98
CA THR A 681 -13.57 8.82 -29.01
C THR A 681 -13.87 9.38 -30.41
N THR A 682 -12.86 9.35 -31.28
CA THR A 682 -13.04 9.68 -32.71
C THR A 682 -13.59 8.49 -33.51
N GLY A 683 -13.57 7.28 -32.92
CA GLY A 683 -13.86 6.02 -33.59
C GLY A 683 -12.65 5.36 -34.25
N GLU A 684 -11.53 6.06 -34.36
CA GLU A 684 -10.27 5.50 -34.85
C GLU A 684 -9.52 4.75 -33.72
N THR A 685 -8.77 3.75 -34.09
CA THR A 685 -7.92 2.99 -33.15
C THR A 685 -6.50 2.82 -33.67
N ILE A 686 -5.55 2.73 -32.75
CA ILE A 686 -4.18 2.34 -33.07
C ILE A 686 -3.78 1.16 -32.18
N THR A 687 -2.80 0.38 -32.62
CA THR A 687 -2.23 -0.73 -31.84
C THR A 687 -0.78 -0.45 -31.54
N ILE A 688 -0.40 -0.61 -30.27
CA ILE A 688 0.96 -0.41 -29.77
C ILE A 688 1.44 -1.69 -29.12
N GLU A 689 2.62 -2.18 -29.53
CA GLU A 689 3.29 -3.31 -28.89
C GLU A 689 3.76 -2.92 -27.47
N CYS A 690 3.47 -3.76 -26.51
CA CYS A 690 3.97 -3.67 -25.15
C CYS A 690 4.06 -5.07 -24.53
N ASP A 691 4.99 -5.27 -23.62
CA ASP A 691 5.17 -6.52 -22.85
C ASP A 691 4.86 -6.35 -21.35
N GLN A 692 4.57 -5.11 -20.94
CA GLN A 692 4.07 -4.77 -19.61
C GLN A 692 3.17 -3.54 -19.66
N VAL A 693 2.10 -3.53 -18.84
CA VAL A 693 1.22 -2.39 -18.67
C VAL A 693 1.10 -2.02 -17.20
N ILE A 694 1.21 -0.73 -16.88
CA ILE A 694 1.00 -0.18 -15.54
C ILE A 694 -0.21 0.76 -15.57
N VAL A 695 -1.28 0.36 -14.90
CA VAL A 695 -2.56 1.09 -14.86
C VAL A 695 -2.53 2.10 -13.72
N ALA A 696 -2.55 3.40 -14.05
CA ALA A 696 -2.46 4.54 -13.13
C ALA A 696 -3.66 5.50 -13.28
N VAL A 697 -4.88 4.95 -13.38
CA VAL A 697 -6.13 5.71 -13.65
C VAL A 697 -6.82 6.21 -12.38
N GLY A 698 -6.12 6.18 -11.26
CA GLY A 698 -6.56 6.67 -9.96
C GLY A 698 -6.90 5.57 -8.97
N VAL A 699 -7.26 6.00 -7.77
CA VAL A 699 -7.55 5.13 -6.62
C VAL A 699 -8.89 5.49 -5.99
N SER A 700 -9.47 4.54 -5.27
CA SER A 700 -10.68 4.71 -4.47
C SER A 700 -10.38 4.51 -2.99
N PRO A 701 -11.21 5.05 -2.07
CA PRO A 701 -11.07 4.81 -0.63
C PRO A 701 -11.07 3.33 -0.30
N ASN A 702 -10.16 2.92 0.59
CA ASN A 702 -10.12 1.55 1.06
C ASN A 702 -11.34 1.27 1.96
N PRO A 703 -12.16 0.24 1.66
CA PRO A 703 -13.40 0.01 2.38
C PRO A 703 -13.24 -0.65 3.76
N LEU A 704 -12.06 -1.17 4.11
CA LEU A 704 -11.86 -1.97 5.33
C LEU A 704 -12.25 -1.20 6.60
N VAL A 705 -11.65 -0.03 6.82
CA VAL A 705 -11.92 0.79 8.01
C VAL A 705 -13.35 1.35 8.01
N PRO A 706 -13.82 2.01 6.92
CA PRO A 706 -15.19 2.54 6.91
C PRO A 706 -16.27 1.51 7.14
N LYS A 707 -16.15 0.31 6.56
CA LYS A 707 -17.13 -0.78 6.74
C LYS A 707 -17.13 -1.40 8.14
N SER A 708 -16.04 -1.27 8.88
CA SER A 708 -15.92 -1.82 10.24
C SER A 708 -16.53 -0.91 11.32
N ILE A 709 -16.93 0.31 10.97
CA ILE A 709 -17.43 1.31 11.91
C ILE A 709 -18.96 1.43 11.74
N GLU A 710 -19.69 0.89 12.69
CA GLU A 710 -21.14 0.97 12.69
C GLU A 710 -21.63 2.42 12.88
N GLY A 711 -22.66 2.81 12.12
CA GLY A 711 -23.24 4.15 12.16
C GLY A 711 -22.39 5.25 11.48
N LEU A 712 -21.33 4.87 10.76
CA LEU A 712 -20.53 5.82 9.99
C LEU A 712 -21.23 6.15 8.65
N THR A 713 -21.47 7.44 8.40
CA THR A 713 -22.04 7.90 7.13
C THR A 713 -20.96 7.97 6.07
N LEU A 714 -21.22 7.32 4.92
CA LEU A 714 -20.34 7.37 3.77
C LEU A 714 -20.88 8.34 2.72
N GLY A 715 -19.94 9.06 2.12
CA GLY A 715 -20.20 9.97 1.01
C GLY A 715 -20.13 9.27 -0.36
N ARG A 716 -20.06 10.08 -1.40
CA ARG A 716 -19.90 9.58 -2.76
C ARG A 716 -18.60 8.79 -2.91
N LYS A 717 -18.63 7.66 -3.62
CA LYS A 717 -17.48 6.74 -3.84
C LYS A 717 -16.92 6.13 -2.55
N ASN A 718 -17.76 5.90 -1.55
CA ASN A 718 -17.37 5.31 -0.26
C ASN A 718 -16.34 6.13 0.55
N THR A 719 -16.23 7.44 0.33
CA THR A 719 -15.47 8.33 1.20
C THR A 719 -16.17 8.48 2.54
N ILE A 720 -15.43 8.76 3.61
CA ILE A 720 -16.04 9.12 4.90
C ILE A 720 -16.63 10.54 4.79
N ALA A 721 -17.93 10.67 5.07
CA ALA A 721 -18.57 11.98 5.12
C ALA A 721 -18.18 12.71 6.40
N VAL A 722 -17.68 13.94 6.25
CA VAL A 722 -17.29 14.82 7.38
C VAL A 722 -17.89 16.21 7.20
N ASN A 723 -18.06 16.91 8.33
CA ASN A 723 -18.42 18.32 8.33
C ASN A 723 -17.19 19.24 8.10
N ASP A 724 -17.38 20.55 8.14
CA ASP A 724 -16.30 21.54 7.96
C ASP A 724 -15.19 21.45 9.04
N GLN A 725 -15.49 20.82 10.16
CA GLN A 725 -14.57 20.57 11.27
C GLN A 725 -13.82 19.25 11.13
N MET A 726 -13.98 18.52 10.02
CA MET A 726 -13.45 17.18 9.76
C MET A 726 -14.02 16.08 10.68
N GLN A 727 -15.13 16.33 11.39
CA GLN A 727 -15.82 15.36 12.23
C GLN A 727 -16.82 14.54 11.42
N SER A 728 -16.87 13.24 11.64
CA SER A 728 -17.80 12.32 11.00
C SER A 728 -19.19 12.33 11.65
N SER A 729 -20.09 11.42 11.21
CA SER A 729 -21.37 11.18 11.88
C SER A 729 -21.23 10.63 13.32
N ARG A 730 -20.06 10.11 13.67
CA ARG A 730 -19.70 9.63 15.01
C ARG A 730 -18.90 10.74 15.73
N LYS A 731 -19.36 11.23 16.87
CA LYS A 731 -18.78 12.39 17.57
C LYS A 731 -17.29 12.23 17.94
N GLU A 732 -16.89 11.03 18.28
CA GLU A 732 -15.53 10.68 18.68
C GLU A 732 -14.60 10.44 17.47
N ILE A 733 -15.14 10.38 16.24
CA ILE A 733 -14.39 10.02 15.02
C ILE A 733 -14.26 11.24 14.10
N TYR A 734 -13.03 11.58 13.82
CA TYR A 734 -12.63 12.55 12.80
C TYR A 734 -11.96 11.82 11.63
N ALA A 735 -12.01 12.40 10.45
CA ALA A 735 -11.33 11.82 9.29
C ALA A 735 -10.74 12.90 8.38
N GLY A 736 -9.69 12.56 7.63
CA GLY A 736 -9.05 13.49 6.71
C GLY A 736 -8.10 12.82 5.72
N GLY A 737 -7.71 13.56 4.69
CA GLY A 737 -6.91 13.06 3.57
C GLY A 737 -7.75 12.30 2.56
N ASP A 738 -7.12 11.36 1.86
CA ASP A 738 -7.72 10.70 0.71
C ASP A 738 -8.94 9.85 1.05
N ILE A 739 -9.08 9.36 2.28
CA ILE A 739 -10.27 8.65 2.74
C ILE A 739 -11.54 9.55 2.72
N VAL A 740 -11.36 10.87 2.80
CA VAL A 740 -12.42 11.87 2.72
C VAL A 740 -12.51 12.46 1.30
N ARG A 741 -11.36 12.75 0.67
CA ARG A 741 -11.28 13.47 -0.61
C ARG A 741 -11.31 12.58 -1.84
N GLY A 742 -10.94 11.29 -1.69
CA GLY A 742 -10.87 10.33 -2.79
C GLY A 742 -9.60 10.43 -3.64
N GLY A 743 -8.53 10.93 -3.13
CA GLY A 743 -7.25 11.13 -3.79
C GLY A 743 -6.90 12.61 -3.92
N ALA A 744 -5.84 13.03 -3.24
CA ALA A 744 -5.42 14.41 -3.14
C ALA A 744 -3.88 14.53 -3.12
N THR A 745 -3.38 15.69 -2.74
CA THR A 745 -1.94 15.92 -2.55
C THR A 745 -1.55 15.72 -1.08
N VAL A 746 -0.27 15.44 -0.85
CA VAL A 746 0.30 15.30 0.49
C VAL A 746 -0.11 16.46 1.40
N ILE A 747 0.07 17.69 0.94
CA ILE A 747 -0.21 18.88 1.76
C ILE A 747 -1.70 19.12 2.00
N LEU A 748 -2.59 18.74 1.07
CA LEU A 748 -4.04 18.80 1.31
C LEU A 748 -4.45 17.79 2.38
N ALA A 749 -3.90 16.60 2.34
CA ALA A 749 -4.12 15.58 3.37
C ALA A 749 -3.59 16.04 4.73
N MET A 750 -2.41 16.68 4.79
CA MET A 750 -1.87 17.30 6.00
C MET A 750 -2.77 18.41 6.53
N GLY A 751 -3.32 19.24 5.65
CA GLY A 751 -4.26 20.31 6.02
C GLY A 751 -5.54 19.79 6.68
N ASP A 752 -6.06 18.66 6.20
CA ASP A 752 -7.20 17.99 6.83
C ASP A 752 -6.84 17.43 8.22
N GLY A 753 -5.70 16.75 8.35
CA GLY A 753 -5.20 16.25 9.63
C GLY A 753 -5.05 17.38 10.66
N ARG A 754 -4.46 18.49 10.24
CA ARG A 754 -4.31 19.68 11.08
C ARG A 754 -5.65 20.28 11.52
N ARG A 755 -6.60 20.41 10.60
CA ARG A 755 -7.95 20.92 10.91
C ARG A 755 -8.69 20.00 11.87
N ALA A 756 -8.59 18.68 11.65
CA ALA A 756 -9.15 17.68 12.56
C ALA A 756 -8.53 17.78 13.96
N ALA A 757 -7.20 17.90 14.05
CA ALA A 757 -6.49 18.04 15.33
C ALA A 757 -6.93 19.27 16.13
N MET A 758 -7.06 20.43 15.47
CA MET A 758 -7.54 21.66 16.12
C MET A 758 -8.94 21.48 16.71
N ASN A 759 -9.87 20.90 15.93
CA ASN A 759 -11.26 20.76 16.36
C ASN A 759 -11.44 19.65 17.40
N MET A 760 -10.75 18.51 17.25
CA MET A 760 -10.78 17.45 18.25
C MET A 760 -10.13 17.88 19.56
N SER A 761 -8.99 18.58 19.50
CA SER A 761 -8.35 19.12 20.70
C SER A 761 -9.31 20.02 21.49
N LYS A 762 -9.96 20.96 20.82
CA LYS A 762 -10.94 21.83 21.42
C LYS A 762 -12.11 21.04 22.04
N GLN A 763 -12.68 20.09 21.31
CA GLN A 763 -13.79 19.27 21.82
C GLN A 763 -13.40 18.48 23.08
N LEU A 764 -12.20 17.87 23.12
CA LEU A 764 -11.77 17.00 24.20
C LEU A 764 -11.27 17.76 25.45
N THR A 765 -10.87 19.03 25.30
CA THR A 765 -10.40 19.85 26.42
C THR A 765 -11.49 20.78 27.01
N GLU A 766 -12.58 21.05 26.26
CA GLU A 766 -13.69 21.87 26.70
C GLU A 766 -14.91 21.03 27.16
N ALA A 767 -14.87 19.69 27.01
CA ALA A 767 -15.88 18.74 27.48
C ALA A 767 -15.58 18.31 28.90
#